data_6bcc3f0f84929e86bb5eca89004028c4
#
_entry.id   6bcc3f0f84929e86bb5eca89004028c4
#
_cell.length_a   1.000
_cell.length_b   1.000
_cell.length_c   1.000
_cell.angle_alpha   90.00
_cell.angle_beta   90.00
_cell.angle_gamma   90.00
#
_symmetry.space_group_name_H-M   'P 1'
#
loop_
_entity.id
_entity.type
_entity.pdbx_description
1 polymer ?
#
loop_
_entity_poly.entity_id
_entity_poly.type
_entity_poly.pdbx_seq_one_letter_code
_entity_poly.pdbx_strand_id
1 'polypeptide(L)'
;MSMLDVLDLPQLYTKPSAEALLETLALLTTAPPSWEYTSTRHTDHDGKAVIEAREPVVQVNPEGVTRYLTTIISSGLQWIEDDEVKERIWDQASARLSERSGRSAMSTMSRTFQIPTSSDSFELKIHEPAMTGDDLGLKTWAASYMLAKRLRTFHLVSPDTQNRLQVLELGSGTGLVGLAMAGLGADVVLTDLPSICPNLAYNAQQNREAVSLNGGTVRTAMLDWTNPASCEPLPDDNSTGDDESIPAKFPLILAADSLYSPDHPRMLVDTIGVWLSPDDNATVIIEFPYRDAYLPEIKDFRRRMLELGLQIVEEGEEKGRDDWGPSETSEDQDDDALNPSFILKAKNEVIYEDRPIPTLPSPYDVLVRPRWTGICGSDVHYWVEGRIGHFIVEKPMVLGHESAGIVHAVGDKVKSLKVGDEVAMEPGVPCRRCVRCKDGKYNLCPDMAFAATPPYDGTLARYYTLPEDYCYKLPANMSMEEGALIEPTAVAVHITRQASIKPGDSVVVFGAGPVGLLCCAVAKAYGAKKIVTVDINDERLNFALKYAANASFKSARVSAQENAENLVRECELGMGADVIIDASGAEPCIQTAIHALRMGGTYVQGGMGKPDINFPIMAMCTKELNVKGSFRYGSGDYQTAIDLVAGGRISVKELITGKVKFDEAEKAFADVKEGKGIKILIEGPEGQ
;
A
#
# COMPACT_ATOMS: atom_id res chain seq x y z
N MET A 1 -27.44 10.36 -7.92
CA MET A 1 -27.67 9.82 -9.28
C MET A 1 -27.92 8.34 -9.14
N SER A 2 -28.95 7.75 -9.75
CA SER A 2 -29.15 6.29 -9.71
C SER A 2 -28.20 5.65 -10.72
N MET A 3 -27.29 4.85 -10.26
CA MET A 3 -26.42 4.01 -11.08
C MET A 3 -27.28 2.86 -11.62
N LEU A 4 -27.26 2.62 -12.93
CA LEU A 4 -27.95 1.48 -13.51
C LEU A 4 -27.22 0.17 -13.16
N ASP A 5 -27.97 -0.86 -12.81
CA ASP A 5 -27.43 -2.22 -12.69
C ASP A 5 -27.43 -2.93 -14.05
N VAL A 6 -26.59 -3.92 -14.24
CA VAL A 6 -26.59 -4.75 -15.46
C VAL A 6 -27.93 -5.43 -15.70
N LEU A 7 -28.70 -5.68 -14.63
CA LEU A 7 -30.05 -6.25 -14.72
C LEU A 7 -31.08 -5.25 -15.28
N ASP A 8 -30.80 -3.95 -15.23
CA ASP A 8 -31.64 -2.89 -15.83
C ASP A 8 -31.41 -2.73 -17.34
N LEU A 9 -30.34 -3.35 -17.87
CA LEU A 9 -30.03 -3.33 -19.30
C LEU A 9 -30.91 -4.34 -20.06
N PRO A 10 -31.12 -4.15 -21.39
CA PRO A 10 -31.89 -5.06 -22.21
C PRO A 10 -31.37 -6.49 -22.16
N GLN A 11 -32.04 -7.40 -21.52
CA GLN A 11 -31.64 -8.79 -21.34
C GLN A 11 -31.91 -9.62 -22.61
N LEU A 12 -30.92 -10.42 -23.08
CA LEU A 12 -31.02 -11.15 -24.35
C LEU A 12 -32.18 -12.15 -24.41
N TYR A 13 -32.62 -12.70 -23.29
CA TYR A 13 -33.78 -13.60 -23.24
C TYR A 13 -35.09 -12.91 -23.59
N THR A 14 -35.15 -11.57 -23.50
CA THR A 14 -36.31 -10.76 -23.91
C THR A 14 -36.32 -10.43 -25.41
N LYS A 15 -35.25 -10.84 -26.14
CA LYS A 15 -35.03 -10.59 -27.57
C LYS A 15 -35.14 -9.08 -27.91
N PRO A 16 -34.29 -8.24 -27.30
CA PRO A 16 -34.37 -6.78 -27.53
C PRO A 16 -34.08 -6.44 -29.00
N SER A 17 -34.57 -5.28 -29.45
CA SER A 17 -34.28 -4.79 -30.80
C SER A 17 -32.78 -4.55 -31.02
N ALA A 18 -32.33 -4.58 -32.25
CA ALA A 18 -30.92 -4.28 -32.60
C ALA A 18 -30.55 -2.85 -32.14
N GLU A 19 -31.44 -1.88 -32.29
CA GLU A 19 -31.25 -0.51 -31.87
C GLU A 19 -31.02 -0.41 -30.35
N ALA A 20 -31.85 -1.08 -29.54
CA ALA A 20 -31.69 -1.11 -28.08
C ALA A 20 -30.34 -1.73 -27.63
N LEU A 21 -29.86 -2.78 -28.34
CA LEU A 21 -28.56 -3.35 -28.06
C LEU A 21 -27.42 -2.40 -28.43
N LEU A 22 -27.50 -1.74 -29.58
CA LEU A 22 -26.47 -0.78 -30.02
C LEU A 22 -26.42 0.46 -29.11
N GLU A 23 -27.56 0.98 -28.67
CA GLU A 23 -27.64 2.07 -27.69
C GLU A 23 -27.03 1.64 -26.34
N THR A 24 -27.33 0.42 -25.89
CA THR A 24 -26.76 -0.13 -24.66
C THR A 24 -25.22 -0.28 -24.78
N LEU A 25 -24.73 -0.76 -25.90
CA LEU A 25 -23.28 -0.89 -26.16
C LEU A 25 -22.59 0.47 -26.24
N ALA A 26 -23.25 1.49 -26.74
CA ALA A 26 -22.76 2.87 -26.70
C ALA A 26 -22.70 3.42 -25.28
N LEU A 27 -23.69 3.08 -24.43
CA LEU A 27 -23.74 3.46 -23.02
C LEU A 27 -22.64 2.77 -22.19
N LEU A 28 -22.25 1.56 -22.62
CA LEU A 28 -21.18 0.77 -21.98
C LEU A 28 -19.78 1.14 -22.47
N THR A 29 -19.61 2.17 -23.27
CA THR A 29 -18.29 2.70 -23.63
C THR A 29 -17.58 3.18 -22.38
N THR A 30 -16.40 2.63 -22.09
CA THR A 30 -15.53 3.21 -21.09
C THR A 30 -14.76 4.34 -21.76
N ALA A 31 -15.02 5.59 -21.32
CA ALA A 31 -14.06 6.64 -21.63
C ALA A 31 -12.69 6.22 -21.04
N PRO A 32 -11.57 6.37 -21.76
CA PRO A 32 -10.27 6.19 -21.14
C PRO A 32 -10.21 7.14 -19.94
N PRO A 33 -9.73 6.68 -18.76
CA PRO A 33 -9.55 7.57 -17.63
C PRO A 33 -8.69 8.74 -18.09
N SER A 34 -9.18 9.95 -17.90
CA SER A 34 -8.39 11.15 -18.17
C SER A 34 -7.30 11.20 -17.12
N TRP A 35 -6.03 11.26 -17.55
CA TRP A 35 -4.92 11.51 -16.64
C TRP A 35 -4.95 12.95 -16.09
N GLU A 36 -5.96 13.74 -16.47
CA GLU A 36 -6.19 15.10 -16.03
C GLU A 36 -7.31 15.19 -15.01
N TYR A 37 -7.02 15.83 -13.89
CA TYR A 37 -8.01 16.41 -13.00
C TYR A 37 -8.48 17.72 -13.63
N THR A 38 -9.68 17.75 -14.21
CA THR A 38 -10.30 19.00 -14.66
C THR A 38 -11.26 19.53 -13.62
N SER A 39 -10.78 20.39 -12.74
CA SER A 39 -11.63 21.43 -12.17
C SER A 39 -11.31 22.75 -12.88
N THR A 40 -11.92 23.01 -14.02
CA THR A 40 -11.94 24.36 -14.59
C THR A 40 -12.99 25.18 -13.84
N ARG A 41 -12.57 25.95 -12.85
CA ARG A 41 -13.34 27.08 -12.34
C ARG A 41 -13.17 28.23 -13.32
N HIS A 42 -14.16 28.47 -14.15
CA HIS A 42 -14.30 29.76 -14.85
C HIS A 42 -15.11 30.71 -13.98
N THR A 43 -14.61 31.88 -13.73
CA THR A 43 -15.37 33.00 -13.14
C THR A 43 -15.96 33.79 -14.28
N ASP A 44 -17.26 34.13 -14.21
CA ASP A 44 -17.90 35.05 -15.10
C ASP A 44 -17.41 36.50 -14.88
N HIS A 45 -17.84 37.41 -15.73
CA HIS A 45 -17.45 38.83 -15.63
C HIS A 45 -17.84 39.51 -14.31
N ASP A 46 -18.62 38.86 -13.46
CA ASP A 46 -19.07 39.36 -12.15
C ASP A 46 -18.42 38.61 -10.95
N GLY A 47 -17.39 37.74 -11.21
CA GLY A 47 -16.60 37.06 -10.16
C GLY A 47 -17.33 35.88 -9.49
N LYS A 48 -18.41 35.37 -10.07
CA LYS A 48 -19.11 34.16 -9.59
C LYS A 48 -18.62 32.92 -10.33
N ALA A 49 -18.33 31.87 -9.58
CA ALA A 49 -18.01 30.57 -10.14
C ALA A 49 -19.21 29.99 -10.90
N VAL A 50 -19.09 29.85 -12.21
CA VAL A 50 -20.06 29.16 -13.07
C VAL A 50 -19.53 27.75 -13.28
N ILE A 51 -20.30 26.78 -12.78
CA ILE A 51 -20.09 25.36 -13.08
C ILE A 51 -20.97 25.06 -14.30
N GLU A 52 -20.37 24.88 -15.48
CA GLU A 52 -21.07 24.29 -16.60
C GLU A 52 -21.44 22.84 -16.26
N ALA A 53 -22.72 22.59 -16.04
CA ALA A 53 -23.27 21.26 -15.87
C ALA A 53 -23.17 20.52 -17.22
N ARG A 54 -22.25 19.56 -17.33
CA ARG A 54 -22.34 18.53 -18.38
C ARG A 54 -23.61 17.74 -18.18
N GLU A 55 -24.30 17.37 -19.28
CA GLU A 55 -25.44 16.45 -19.23
C GLU A 55 -25.12 15.22 -18.40
N PRO A 56 -26.03 14.71 -17.58
CA PRO A 56 -25.79 13.60 -16.69
C PRO A 56 -25.46 12.35 -17.52
N VAL A 57 -24.20 11.94 -17.55
CA VAL A 57 -23.78 10.65 -18.10
C VAL A 57 -24.38 9.57 -17.19
N VAL A 58 -25.24 8.75 -17.76
CA VAL A 58 -25.83 7.60 -17.06
C VAL A 58 -24.70 6.60 -16.80
N GLN A 59 -24.35 6.38 -15.53
CA GLN A 59 -23.33 5.42 -15.16
C GLN A 59 -23.96 4.03 -14.95
N VAL A 60 -23.32 3.00 -15.48
CA VAL A 60 -23.68 1.59 -15.28
C VAL A 60 -22.69 0.95 -14.32
N ASN A 61 -23.22 0.22 -13.33
CA ASN A 61 -22.38 -0.55 -12.38
C ASN A 61 -21.49 -1.52 -13.15
N PRO A 62 -20.16 -1.47 -12.98
CA PRO A 62 -19.24 -2.36 -13.70
C PRO A 62 -19.41 -3.84 -13.35
N GLU A 63 -20.03 -4.15 -12.20
CA GLU A 63 -20.27 -5.54 -11.78
C GLU A 63 -21.22 -6.25 -12.75
N GLY A 64 -20.76 -7.37 -13.33
CA GLY A 64 -21.54 -8.17 -14.28
C GLY A 64 -21.47 -7.72 -15.75
N VAL A 65 -20.95 -6.52 -16.08
CA VAL A 65 -20.85 -6.02 -17.46
C VAL A 65 -20.04 -6.94 -18.35
N THR A 66 -18.92 -7.47 -17.89
CA THR A 66 -18.09 -8.44 -18.63
C THR A 66 -18.90 -9.70 -19.01
N ARG A 67 -19.71 -10.21 -18.08
CA ARG A 67 -20.57 -11.34 -18.33
C ARG A 67 -21.68 -11.02 -19.33
N TYR A 68 -22.27 -9.84 -19.20
CA TYR A 68 -23.29 -9.35 -20.13
C TYR A 68 -22.76 -9.25 -21.56
N LEU A 69 -21.58 -8.62 -21.76
CA LEU A 69 -20.91 -8.51 -23.05
C LEU A 69 -20.55 -9.88 -23.64
N THR A 70 -20.00 -10.77 -22.82
CA THR A 70 -19.70 -12.16 -23.25
C THR A 70 -20.95 -12.90 -23.70
N THR A 71 -22.09 -12.65 -23.04
CA THR A 71 -23.36 -13.27 -23.42
C THR A 71 -23.87 -12.73 -24.78
N ILE A 72 -23.67 -11.44 -25.08
CA ILE A 72 -23.98 -10.87 -26.40
C ILE A 72 -23.10 -11.51 -27.49
N ILE A 73 -21.78 -11.57 -27.27
CA ILE A 73 -20.80 -12.12 -28.23
C ILE A 73 -21.08 -13.60 -28.51
N SER A 74 -21.48 -14.38 -27.50
CA SER A 74 -21.76 -15.80 -27.66
C SER A 74 -23.18 -16.10 -28.18
N SER A 75 -24.04 -15.09 -28.29
CA SER A 75 -25.41 -15.23 -28.80
C SER A 75 -25.43 -15.21 -30.32
N GLY A 76 -26.16 -16.13 -30.93
CA GLY A 76 -26.38 -16.12 -32.38
C GLY A 76 -27.34 -15.02 -32.85
N LEU A 77 -27.92 -14.21 -31.97
CA LEU A 77 -28.87 -13.10 -32.26
C LEU A 77 -29.92 -13.46 -33.33
N GLN A 78 -30.46 -14.68 -33.25
CA GLN A 78 -31.32 -15.27 -34.29
C GLN A 78 -32.63 -14.51 -34.57
N TRP A 79 -33.03 -13.57 -33.69
CA TRP A 79 -34.24 -12.75 -33.85
C TRP A 79 -33.95 -11.44 -34.61
N ILE A 80 -32.68 -11.15 -34.94
CA ILE A 80 -32.31 -10.04 -35.82
C ILE A 80 -32.08 -10.62 -37.20
N GLU A 81 -32.78 -10.12 -38.20
CA GLU A 81 -32.73 -10.68 -39.56
C GLU A 81 -31.50 -10.20 -40.35
N ASP A 82 -31.03 -8.99 -40.10
CA ASP A 82 -29.93 -8.35 -40.81
C ASP A 82 -28.58 -8.80 -40.27
N ASP A 83 -27.77 -9.47 -41.09
CA ASP A 83 -26.47 -10.01 -40.70
C ASP A 83 -25.42 -8.93 -40.52
N GLU A 84 -25.46 -7.80 -41.27
CA GLU A 84 -24.54 -6.67 -41.11
C GLU A 84 -24.78 -6.00 -39.74
N VAL A 85 -26.02 -5.95 -39.29
CA VAL A 85 -26.38 -5.42 -37.96
C VAL A 85 -25.93 -6.34 -36.85
N LYS A 86 -26.00 -7.68 -37.03
CA LYS A 86 -25.47 -8.64 -36.06
C LYS A 86 -23.95 -8.48 -35.92
N GLU A 87 -23.22 -8.39 -37.04
CA GLU A 87 -21.77 -8.18 -37.00
C GLU A 87 -21.42 -6.88 -36.25
N ARG A 88 -22.12 -5.78 -36.51
CA ARG A 88 -21.91 -4.53 -35.77
C ARG A 88 -22.14 -4.68 -34.26
N ILE A 89 -23.14 -5.46 -33.84
CA ILE A 89 -23.42 -5.69 -32.41
C ILE A 89 -22.29 -6.52 -31.78
N TRP A 90 -21.81 -7.58 -32.45
CA TRP A 90 -20.71 -8.40 -31.96
C TRP A 90 -19.39 -7.63 -31.91
N ASP A 91 -19.12 -6.83 -32.92
CA ASP A 91 -17.91 -5.97 -32.96
C ASP A 91 -17.92 -4.96 -31.83
N GLN A 92 -19.03 -4.26 -31.62
CA GLN A 92 -19.15 -3.31 -30.52
C GLN A 92 -19.07 -3.99 -29.15
N ALA A 93 -19.72 -5.14 -28.98
CA ALA A 93 -19.63 -5.89 -27.72
C ALA A 93 -18.21 -6.39 -27.46
N SER A 94 -17.51 -6.84 -28.50
CA SER A 94 -16.10 -7.24 -28.41
C SER A 94 -15.18 -6.05 -28.08
N ALA A 95 -15.41 -4.91 -28.70
CA ALA A 95 -14.71 -3.67 -28.39
C ALA A 95 -14.91 -3.25 -26.91
N ARG A 96 -16.16 -3.27 -26.42
CA ARG A 96 -16.49 -2.97 -24.99
C ARG A 96 -15.85 -3.96 -24.02
N LEU A 97 -15.75 -5.23 -24.42
CA LEU A 97 -15.08 -6.26 -23.62
C LEU A 97 -13.56 -6.03 -23.59
N SER A 98 -12.98 -5.71 -24.74
CA SER A 98 -11.54 -5.41 -24.88
C SER A 98 -11.13 -4.19 -24.07
N GLU A 99 -11.95 -3.14 -24.03
CA GLU A 99 -11.74 -1.95 -23.19
C GLU A 99 -11.62 -2.26 -21.70
N ARG A 100 -12.14 -3.41 -21.25
CA ARG A 100 -12.11 -3.88 -19.87
C ARG A 100 -11.07 -4.98 -19.60
N SER A 101 -10.31 -5.37 -20.61
CA SER A 101 -9.37 -6.50 -20.54
C SER A 101 -7.89 -6.09 -20.42
N GLY A 102 -7.63 -4.80 -20.33
CA GLY A 102 -6.27 -4.27 -20.23
C GLY A 102 -5.86 -3.45 -21.45
N ARG A 103 -4.85 -2.56 -21.26
CA ARG A 103 -4.44 -1.61 -22.28
C ARG A 103 -3.94 -2.26 -23.56
N SER A 104 -3.26 -3.39 -23.45
CA SER A 104 -2.80 -4.19 -24.57
C SER A 104 -3.93 -4.84 -25.38
N ALA A 105 -5.12 -4.98 -24.81
CA ALA A 105 -6.30 -5.54 -25.46
C ALA A 105 -7.25 -4.48 -26.02
N MET A 106 -6.97 -3.18 -25.78
CA MET A 106 -7.82 -2.08 -26.25
C MET A 106 -7.81 -1.96 -27.78
N SER A 107 -8.99 -1.73 -28.36
CA SER A 107 -9.17 -1.40 -29.77
C SER A 107 -8.47 -0.09 -30.14
N THR A 108 -8.43 0.21 -31.44
CA THR A 108 -7.98 1.51 -31.97
C THR A 108 -8.76 2.66 -31.33
N MET A 109 -8.06 3.68 -30.83
CA MET A 109 -8.65 4.86 -30.20
C MET A 109 -7.82 6.12 -30.50
N SER A 110 -8.42 7.28 -30.26
CA SER A 110 -7.71 8.57 -30.27
C SER A 110 -7.97 9.29 -28.94
N ARG A 111 -6.91 9.90 -28.40
CA ARG A 111 -6.94 10.63 -27.12
C ARG A 111 -6.49 12.06 -27.33
N THR A 112 -7.02 12.98 -26.54
CA THR A 112 -6.59 14.38 -26.52
C THR A 112 -5.84 14.65 -25.23
N PHE A 113 -4.65 15.23 -25.33
CA PHE A 113 -3.81 15.60 -24.19
C PHE A 113 -3.66 17.11 -24.15
N GLN A 114 -3.85 17.69 -22.94
CA GLN A 114 -3.60 19.10 -22.67
C GLN A 114 -2.15 19.29 -22.25
N ILE A 115 -1.40 20.07 -23.00
CA ILE A 115 0.02 20.36 -22.70
C ILE A 115 0.12 21.79 -22.18
N PRO A 116 0.55 21.99 -20.93
CA PRO A 116 0.64 23.32 -20.34
C PRO A 116 1.82 24.12 -20.90
N THR A 117 1.57 25.39 -21.16
CA THR A 117 2.61 26.38 -21.49
C THR A 117 2.90 27.28 -20.26
N SER A 118 3.71 28.32 -20.42
CA SER A 118 3.97 29.30 -19.36
C SER A 118 2.73 30.15 -18.97
N SER A 119 1.75 30.28 -19.87
CA SER A 119 0.57 31.16 -19.66
C SER A 119 -0.75 30.50 -20.02
N ASP A 120 -0.75 29.35 -20.71
CA ASP A 120 -1.95 28.68 -21.22
C ASP A 120 -1.65 27.20 -21.46
N SER A 121 -2.47 26.49 -22.25
CA SER A 121 -2.26 25.11 -22.69
C SER A 121 -2.66 24.95 -24.15
N PHE A 122 -2.14 23.90 -24.82
CA PHE A 122 -2.57 23.50 -26.15
C PHE A 122 -2.90 22.00 -26.19
N GLU A 123 -3.71 21.61 -27.16
CA GLU A 123 -4.18 20.24 -27.30
C GLU A 123 -3.34 19.45 -28.32
N LEU A 124 -2.98 18.22 -27.95
CA LEU A 124 -2.42 17.23 -28.86
C LEU A 124 -3.38 16.04 -28.99
N LYS A 125 -3.67 15.65 -30.22
CA LYS A 125 -4.52 14.48 -30.54
C LYS A 125 -3.64 13.29 -30.91
N ILE A 126 -3.64 12.26 -30.11
CA ILE A 126 -2.80 11.07 -30.27
C ILE A 126 -3.67 9.89 -30.68
N HIS A 127 -3.37 9.31 -31.82
CA HIS A 127 -3.97 8.07 -32.30
C HIS A 127 -3.18 6.86 -31.80
N GLU A 128 -3.89 5.90 -31.20
CA GLU A 128 -3.36 4.65 -30.68
C GLU A 128 -4.06 3.48 -31.39
N PRO A 129 -3.43 2.82 -32.37
CA PRO A 129 -4.03 1.68 -33.06
C PRO A 129 -4.16 0.47 -32.12
N ALA A 130 -4.99 -0.51 -32.49
CA ALA A 130 -5.01 -1.80 -31.82
C ALA A 130 -3.63 -2.45 -31.88
N MET A 131 -3.16 -3.03 -30.77
CA MET A 131 -1.87 -3.73 -30.75
C MET A 131 -1.96 -5.05 -31.52
N THR A 132 -0.98 -5.30 -32.36
CA THR A 132 -0.77 -6.58 -33.04
C THR A 132 0.62 -7.09 -32.68
N GLY A 133 0.71 -8.09 -31.81
CA GLY A 133 2.00 -8.59 -31.33
C GLY A 133 2.58 -7.77 -30.16
N ASP A 134 3.92 -7.65 -30.12
CA ASP A 134 4.66 -7.02 -29.02
C ASP A 134 4.99 -5.54 -29.26
N ASP A 135 4.27 -4.86 -30.16
CA ASP A 135 4.52 -3.46 -30.55
C ASP A 135 4.02 -2.47 -29.47
N LEU A 136 4.70 -2.45 -28.31
CA LEU A 136 4.36 -1.60 -27.15
C LEU A 136 4.39 -0.09 -27.47
N GLY A 137 5.19 0.34 -28.45
CA GLY A 137 5.28 1.74 -28.88
C GLY A 137 4.01 2.30 -29.54
N LEU A 138 3.03 1.45 -29.90
CA LEU A 138 1.74 1.90 -30.45
C LEU A 138 0.78 2.47 -29.38
N LYS A 139 1.13 2.42 -28.10
CA LYS A 139 0.37 2.99 -26.99
C LYS A 139 1.14 4.09 -26.27
N THR A 140 0.43 5.11 -25.80
CA THR A 140 1.00 6.17 -24.98
C THR A 140 1.08 5.71 -23.51
N TRP A 141 2.23 5.77 -22.89
CA TRP A 141 2.46 5.37 -21.52
C TRP A 141 2.49 6.58 -20.57
N ALA A 142 2.23 6.35 -19.27
CA ALA A 142 2.15 7.42 -18.27
C ALA A 142 3.42 8.28 -18.22
N ALA A 143 4.61 7.67 -18.30
CA ALA A 143 5.88 8.39 -18.31
C ALA A 143 5.96 9.42 -19.45
N SER A 144 5.48 9.09 -20.65
CA SER A 144 5.44 10.03 -21.79
C SER A 144 4.54 11.24 -21.49
N TYR A 145 3.38 11.03 -20.86
CA TYR A 145 2.49 12.15 -20.53
C TYR A 145 3.07 13.03 -19.40
N MET A 146 3.65 12.42 -18.38
CA MET A 146 4.27 13.14 -17.26
C MET A 146 5.44 13.99 -17.77
N LEU A 147 6.32 13.42 -18.57
CA LEU A 147 7.41 14.18 -19.18
C LEU A 147 6.89 15.33 -20.07
N ALA A 148 5.89 15.07 -20.91
CA ALA A 148 5.31 16.10 -21.79
C ALA A 148 4.78 17.30 -20.99
N LYS A 149 4.11 17.09 -19.84
CA LYS A 149 3.64 18.16 -18.96
C LYS A 149 4.76 18.96 -18.30
N ARG A 150 5.88 18.31 -17.99
CA ARG A 150 7.02 18.92 -17.28
C ARG A 150 7.99 19.63 -18.21
N LEU A 151 7.96 19.42 -19.53
CA LEU A 151 8.91 20.04 -20.45
C LEU A 151 9.08 21.56 -20.26
N ARG A 152 8.00 22.26 -19.93
CA ARG A 152 8.02 23.72 -19.66
C ARG A 152 8.83 24.12 -18.43
N THR A 153 9.06 23.20 -17.47
CA THR A 153 9.78 23.52 -16.21
C THR A 153 11.29 23.45 -16.39
N PHE A 154 11.77 22.78 -17.43
CA PHE A 154 13.20 22.73 -17.72
C PHE A 154 13.65 24.03 -18.39
N HIS A 155 14.74 24.59 -17.88
CA HIS A 155 15.37 25.78 -18.47
C HIS A 155 16.20 25.37 -19.72
N LEU A 156 15.51 25.05 -20.79
CA LEU A 156 16.12 24.62 -22.06
C LEU A 156 16.48 25.85 -22.90
N VAL A 157 17.76 26.09 -23.05
CA VAL A 157 18.28 27.23 -23.83
C VAL A 157 18.90 26.68 -25.11
N SER A 158 18.52 27.27 -26.27
CA SER A 158 19.23 26.98 -27.52
C SER A 158 20.68 27.49 -27.40
N PRO A 159 21.68 26.68 -27.79
CA PRO A 159 23.08 27.12 -27.83
C PRO A 159 23.31 28.34 -28.72
N ASP A 160 22.44 28.54 -29.71
CA ASP A 160 22.46 29.71 -30.60
C ASP A 160 21.15 30.50 -30.43
N THR A 161 21.27 31.73 -29.96
CA THR A 161 20.13 32.63 -29.75
C THR A 161 19.36 33.00 -31.01
N GLN A 162 19.87 32.65 -32.19
CA GLN A 162 19.22 32.90 -33.48
C GLN A 162 18.52 31.66 -34.07
N ASN A 163 18.83 30.45 -33.54
CA ASN A 163 18.28 29.19 -34.04
C ASN A 163 17.40 28.55 -32.97
N ARG A 164 16.37 27.80 -33.42
CA ARG A 164 15.52 27.02 -32.53
C ARG A 164 16.29 25.86 -31.95
N LEU A 165 15.84 25.40 -30.76
CA LEU A 165 16.41 24.25 -30.10
C LEU A 165 16.17 22.97 -30.96
N GLN A 166 17.26 22.33 -31.37
CA GLN A 166 17.20 21.05 -32.09
C GLN A 166 17.09 19.91 -31.09
N VAL A 167 16.08 19.05 -31.23
CA VAL A 167 15.76 17.97 -30.27
C VAL A 167 15.61 16.65 -31.02
N LEU A 168 16.18 15.60 -30.43
CA LEU A 168 15.98 14.22 -30.85
C LEU A 168 15.20 13.47 -29.80
N GLU A 169 14.10 12.82 -30.16
CA GLU A 169 13.41 11.88 -29.27
C GLU A 169 13.72 10.45 -29.67
N LEU A 170 14.18 9.65 -28.70
CA LEU A 170 14.52 8.24 -28.87
C LEU A 170 13.41 7.35 -28.33
N GLY A 171 12.86 6.47 -29.19
CA GLY A 171 11.74 5.62 -28.83
C GLY A 171 10.46 6.43 -28.61
N SER A 172 10.11 7.26 -29.62
CA SER A 172 9.00 8.22 -29.51
C SER A 172 7.63 7.59 -29.33
N GLY A 173 7.46 6.31 -29.68
CA GLY A 173 6.20 5.59 -29.57
C GLY A 173 5.08 6.30 -30.35
N THR A 174 4.12 6.82 -29.62
CA THR A 174 3.03 7.63 -30.21
C THR A 174 3.42 9.08 -30.49
N GLY A 175 4.60 9.54 -30.04
CA GLY A 175 5.15 10.86 -30.31
C GLY A 175 4.75 11.96 -29.33
N LEU A 176 4.07 11.66 -28.24
CA LEU A 176 3.49 12.68 -27.36
C LEU A 176 4.53 13.65 -26.80
N VAL A 177 5.70 13.17 -26.36
CA VAL A 177 6.72 14.04 -25.71
C VAL A 177 7.36 14.98 -26.74
N GLY A 178 7.79 14.46 -27.88
CA GLY A 178 8.40 15.30 -28.90
C GLY A 178 7.40 16.26 -29.56
N LEU A 179 6.15 15.84 -29.76
CA LEU A 179 5.08 16.74 -30.23
C LEU A 179 4.82 17.86 -29.23
N ALA A 180 4.83 17.56 -27.92
CA ALA A 180 4.73 18.57 -26.88
C ALA A 180 5.92 19.53 -26.91
N MET A 181 7.13 19.02 -27.08
CA MET A 181 8.34 19.82 -27.17
C MET A 181 8.35 20.73 -28.41
N ALA A 182 7.87 20.20 -29.56
CA ALA A 182 7.70 20.99 -30.77
C ALA A 182 6.62 22.06 -30.61
N GLY A 183 5.49 21.75 -29.95
CA GLY A 183 4.45 22.71 -29.59
C GLY A 183 4.94 23.84 -28.68
N LEU A 184 6.02 23.61 -27.94
CA LEU A 184 6.72 24.64 -27.14
C LEU A 184 7.74 25.44 -27.97
N GLY A 185 7.90 25.17 -29.30
CA GLY A 185 8.68 25.98 -30.23
C GLY A 185 10.02 25.37 -30.63
N ALA A 186 10.30 24.10 -30.34
CA ALA A 186 11.53 23.41 -30.76
C ALA A 186 11.41 22.78 -32.17
N ASP A 187 12.56 22.49 -32.79
CA ASP A 187 12.66 21.67 -33.98
C ASP A 187 12.98 20.22 -33.59
N VAL A 188 12.03 19.31 -33.73
CA VAL A 188 12.10 17.97 -33.17
C VAL A 188 12.17 16.89 -34.25
N VAL A 189 13.06 15.92 -34.05
CA VAL A 189 13.10 14.67 -34.80
C VAL A 189 12.60 13.55 -33.92
N LEU A 190 11.46 12.97 -34.27
CA LEU A 190 10.85 11.81 -33.60
C LEU A 190 11.40 10.53 -34.23
N THR A 191 11.89 9.60 -33.40
CA THR A 191 12.48 8.35 -33.91
C THR A 191 11.94 7.12 -33.21
N ASP A 192 11.71 6.06 -33.99
CA ASP A 192 11.31 4.76 -33.50
C ASP A 192 11.62 3.64 -34.50
N LEU A 193 11.22 2.41 -34.18
CA LEU A 193 11.34 1.24 -35.05
C LEU A 193 10.43 1.35 -36.29
N PRO A 194 10.76 0.67 -37.41
CA PRO A 194 9.97 0.71 -38.65
C PRO A 194 8.50 0.32 -38.45
N SER A 195 8.17 -0.56 -37.50
CA SER A 195 6.79 -0.98 -37.20
C SER A 195 5.96 0.12 -36.54
N ILE A 196 6.59 1.02 -35.79
CA ILE A 196 5.96 2.12 -35.04
C ILE A 196 5.86 3.40 -35.87
N CYS A 197 6.83 3.64 -36.73
CA CYS A 197 6.95 4.85 -37.52
C CYS A 197 5.71 5.27 -38.34
N PRO A 198 4.92 4.36 -38.93
CA PRO A 198 3.70 4.75 -39.65
C PRO A 198 2.67 5.48 -38.75
N ASN A 199 2.45 5.01 -37.55
CA ASN A 199 1.56 5.66 -36.57
C ASN A 199 2.17 6.96 -36.02
N LEU A 200 3.48 6.98 -35.81
CA LEU A 200 4.21 8.16 -35.34
C LEU A 200 4.08 9.30 -36.40
N ALA A 201 4.28 9.02 -37.69
CA ALA A 201 4.10 9.99 -38.78
C ALA A 201 2.64 10.47 -38.88
N TYR A 202 1.68 9.57 -38.70
CA TYR A 202 0.26 9.93 -38.65
C TYR A 202 -0.03 10.93 -37.54
N ASN A 203 0.46 10.67 -36.31
CA ASN A 203 0.27 11.55 -35.15
C ASN A 203 0.99 12.92 -35.38
N ALA A 204 2.17 12.92 -35.94
CA ALA A 204 2.89 14.15 -36.31
C ALA A 204 2.07 15.01 -37.29
N GLN A 205 1.48 14.39 -38.31
CA GLN A 205 0.65 15.07 -39.29
C GLN A 205 -0.65 15.62 -38.68
N GLN A 206 -1.33 14.86 -37.80
CA GLN A 206 -2.56 15.28 -37.13
C GLN A 206 -2.36 16.50 -36.22
N ASN A 207 -1.16 16.70 -35.68
CA ASN A 207 -0.85 17.76 -34.72
C ASN A 207 -0.05 18.93 -35.35
N ARG A 208 0.11 18.96 -36.66
CA ARG A 208 0.93 19.97 -37.37
C ARG A 208 0.50 21.40 -37.06
N GLU A 209 -0.80 21.69 -36.96
CA GLU A 209 -1.31 23.01 -36.61
C GLU A 209 -0.92 23.40 -35.18
N ALA A 210 -1.12 22.53 -34.23
CA ALA A 210 -0.79 22.78 -32.80
C ALA A 210 0.72 23.01 -32.61
N VAL A 211 1.56 22.23 -33.29
CA VAL A 211 3.02 22.37 -33.29
C VAL A 211 3.45 23.71 -33.87
N SER A 212 2.82 24.15 -34.97
CA SER A 212 3.21 25.37 -35.67
C SER A 212 2.82 26.67 -34.94
N LEU A 213 1.89 26.62 -33.99
CA LEU A 213 1.41 27.82 -33.26
C LEU A 213 2.54 28.64 -32.61
N ASN A 214 3.55 27.95 -32.05
CA ASN A 214 4.72 28.58 -31.46
C ASN A 214 5.96 28.51 -32.34
N GLY A 215 5.75 28.18 -33.62
CA GLY A 215 6.80 28.13 -34.63
C GLY A 215 7.66 26.86 -34.61
N GLY A 216 7.31 25.83 -33.83
CA GLY A 216 8.05 24.57 -33.84
C GLY A 216 7.86 23.74 -35.10
N THR A 217 8.73 22.77 -35.31
CA THR A 217 8.68 21.83 -36.44
C THR A 217 8.87 20.40 -35.97
N VAL A 218 8.30 19.44 -36.68
CA VAL A 218 8.43 18.01 -36.42
C VAL A 218 8.79 17.27 -37.67
N ARG A 219 9.77 16.39 -37.57
CA ARG A 219 10.13 15.39 -38.58
C ARG A 219 10.11 14.00 -37.95
N THR A 220 9.83 12.99 -38.74
CA THR A 220 9.84 11.59 -38.30
C THR A 220 10.92 10.79 -39.01
N ALA A 221 11.61 9.90 -38.31
CA ALA A 221 12.66 9.08 -38.86
C ALA A 221 12.69 7.69 -38.22
N MET A 222 13.20 6.73 -38.97
CA MET A 222 13.45 5.37 -38.47
C MET A 222 14.83 5.30 -37.81
N LEU A 223 14.90 4.84 -36.57
CA LEU A 223 16.15 4.64 -35.85
C LEU A 223 16.06 3.38 -35.00
N ASP A 224 16.77 2.36 -35.42
CA ASP A 224 16.92 1.13 -34.64
C ASP A 224 18.19 1.23 -33.75
N TRP A 225 18.02 1.10 -32.44
CA TRP A 225 19.13 1.19 -31.49
C TRP A 225 20.13 0.03 -31.58
N THR A 226 19.81 -1.04 -32.32
CA THR A 226 20.78 -2.09 -32.66
C THR A 226 21.79 -1.61 -33.70
N ASN A 227 21.45 -0.58 -34.49
CA ASN A 227 22.30 0.11 -35.44
C ASN A 227 22.22 1.64 -35.26
N PRO A 228 22.74 2.19 -34.12
CA PRO A 228 22.50 3.57 -33.71
C PRO A 228 23.02 4.64 -34.67
N ALA A 229 23.89 4.29 -35.64
CA ALA A 229 24.42 5.22 -36.61
C ALA A 229 23.50 5.44 -37.84
N SER A 230 22.50 4.60 -38.05
CA SER A 230 21.56 4.66 -39.17
C SER A 230 20.25 5.31 -38.73
N CYS A 231 20.01 6.54 -39.15
CA CYS A 231 18.75 7.23 -38.96
C CYS A 231 18.20 7.66 -40.33
N GLU A 232 17.07 7.07 -40.72
CA GLU A 232 16.49 7.26 -42.04
C GLU A 232 15.21 8.12 -41.95
N PRO A 233 15.19 9.33 -42.55
CA PRO A 233 14.00 10.18 -42.51
C PRO A 233 12.83 9.53 -43.28
N LEU A 234 11.62 9.69 -42.73
CA LEU A 234 10.41 9.29 -43.47
C LEU A 234 9.98 10.37 -44.43
N PRO A 235 9.50 10.00 -45.65
CA PRO A 235 9.01 10.98 -46.61
C PRO A 235 7.82 11.75 -46.03
N ASP A 236 7.88 13.09 -46.11
CA ASP A 236 6.74 13.96 -45.79
C ASP A 236 6.11 14.42 -47.12
N ASP A 237 4.84 14.07 -47.37
CA ASP A 237 4.09 14.39 -48.61
C ASP A 237 3.99 15.91 -48.92
N ASN A 238 4.39 16.77 -47.96
CA ASN A 238 4.29 18.23 -48.10
C ASN A 238 5.64 18.96 -48.02
N SER A 239 6.78 18.27 -48.01
CA SER A 239 8.09 18.93 -48.03
C SER A 239 8.43 19.37 -49.47
N THR A 240 8.41 20.68 -49.74
CA THR A 240 8.86 21.30 -51.00
C THR A 240 10.23 21.97 -50.78
N GLY A 241 11.30 21.20 -50.60
CA GLY A 241 12.61 21.83 -50.52
C GLY A 241 13.73 20.93 -50.00
N ASP A 242 14.96 21.26 -50.40
CA ASP A 242 16.23 20.56 -50.21
C ASP A 242 16.74 20.39 -48.78
N ASP A 243 15.89 20.46 -47.75
CA ASP A 243 16.28 20.46 -46.31
C ASP A 243 15.81 19.18 -45.57
N GLU A 244 16.00 18.02 -46.22
CA GLU A 244 15.64 16.70 -45.61
C GLU A 244 16.75 16.10 -44.74
N SER A 245 17.88 16.77 -44.52
CA SER A 245 18.97 16.21 -43.74
C SER A 245 18.71 16.27 -42.24
N ILE A 246 18.80 15.11 -41.58
CA ILE A 246 18.79 15.02 -40.11
C ILE A 246 20.08 15.63 -39.59
N PRO A 247 20.03 16.48 -38.50
CA PRO A 247 21.24 17.02 -37.88
C PRO A 247 22.17 15.89 -37.39
N ALA A 248 23.47 16.07 -37.58
CA ALA A 248 24.46 15.08 -37.20
C ALA A 248 24.56 14.91 -35.66
N LYS A 249 24.16 15.93 -34.91
CA LYS A 249 24.21 15.97 -33.44
C LYS A 249 23.09 16.86 -32.89
N PHE A 250 22.62 16.53 -31.69
CA PHE A 250 21.54 17.26 -31.03
C PHE A 250 21.98 17.78 -29.67
N PRO A 251 21.69 19.04 -29.32
CA PRO A 251 21.97 19.61 -28.01
C PRO A 251 21.00 19.05 -26.92
N LEU A 252 19.85 18.52 -27.33
CA LEU A 252 18.88 17.89 -26.42
C LEU A 252 18.40 16.57 -26.97
N ILE A 253 18.44 15.54 -26.13
CA ILE A 253 17.84 14.22 -26.39
C ILE A 253 16.76 13.96 -25.35
N LEU A 254 15.60 13.49 -25.81
CA LEU A 254 14.47 13.07 -24.98
C LEU A 254 14.25 11.56 -25.10
N ALA A 255 13.83 10.90 -24.02
CA ALA A 255 13.35 9.53 -24.04
C ALA A 255 12.36 9.27 -22.91
N ALA A 256 11.26 8.60 -23.21
CA ALA A 256 10.25 8.27 -22.21
C ALA A 256 9.88 6.78 -22.28
N ASP A 257 9.81 6.12 -21.12
CA ASP A 257 9.43 4.69 -20.96
C ASP A 257 10.31 3.70 -21.76
N SER A 258 11.61 3.97 -21.87
CA SER A 258 12.52 3.31 -22.81
C SER A 258 13.30 2.14 -22.20
N LEU A 259 13.10 1.78 -20.89
CA LEU A 259 13.89 0.79 -20.17
C LEU A 259 13.04 -0.40 -19.71
N TYR A 260 12.59 -1.25 -20.62
CA TYR A 260 11.74 -2.42 -20.33
C TYR A 260 12.34 -3.76 -20.81
N SER A 261 13.62 -3.77 -21.20
CA SER A 261 14.36 -4.98 -21.58
C SER A 261 15.80 -4.90 -21.06
N PRO A 262 16.43 -6.02 -20.69
CA PRO A 262 17.82 -6.07 -20.21
C PRO A 262 18.86 -5.50 -21.20
N ASP A 263 18.57 -5.49 -22.50
CA ASP A 263 19.46 -4.95 -23.52
C ASP A 263 19.32 -3.43 -23.72
N HIS A 264 18.19 -2.85 -23.31
CA HIS A 264 17.89 -1.44 -23.57
C HIS A 264 18.88 -0.46 -22.91
N PRO A 265 19.40 -0.69 -21.69
CA PRO A 265 20.38 0.23 -21.09
C PRO A 265 21.61 0.42 -21.97
N ARG A 266 22.15 -0.65 -22.53
CA ARG A 266 23.32 -0.59 -23.43
C ARG A 266 22.95 0.10 -24.75
N MET A 267 21.89 -0.35 -25.39
CA MET A 267 21.50 0.14 -26.72
C MET A 267 21.13 1.64 -26.68
N LEU A 268 20.39 2.07 -25.65
CA LEU A 268 20.01 3.47 -25.49
C LEU A 268 21.23 4.37 -25.23
N VAL A 269 22.15 3.96 -24.35
CA VAL A 269 23.36 4.74 -24.06
C VAL A 269 24.29 4.81 -25.28
N ASP A 270 24.45 3.70 -26.02
CA ASP A 270 25.25 3.68 -27.26
C ASP A 270 24.64 4.66 -28.28
N THR A 271 23.29 4.70 -28.41
CA THR A 271 22.57 5.62 -29.29
C THR A 271 22.71 7.08 -28.86
N ILE A 272 22.59 7.37 -27.56
CA ILE A 272 22.84 8.72 -27.01
C ILE A 272 24.26 9.17 -27.34
N GLY A 273 25.27 8.33 -27.17
CA GLY A 273 26.65 8.67 -27.50
C GLY A 273 26.87 9.01 -28.99
N VAL A 274 26.10 8.38 -29.89
CA VAL A 274 26.15 8.68 -31.32
C VAL A 274 25.50 10.03 -31.63
N TRP A 275 24.41 10.42 -31.00
CA TRP A 275 23.59 11.55 -31.42
C TRP A 275 23.70 12.79 -30.53
N LEU A 276 24.18 12.68 -29.30
CA LEU A 276 24.34 13.83 -28.41
C LEU A 276 25.45 14.76 -28.90
N SER A 277 25.22 16.07 -28.86
CA SER A 277 26.25 17.07 -29.10
C SER A 277 27.41 16.95 -28.10
N PRO A 278 28.65 17.17 -28.52
CA PRO A 278 29.79 17.22 -27.63
C PRO A 278 29.88 18.50 -26.78
N ASP A 279 28.93 19.43 -26.90
CA ASP A 279 28.91 20.69 -26.17
C ASP A 279 28.65 20.47 -24.70
N ASP A 280 29.29 21.24 -23.83
CA ASP A 280 29.17 21.15 -22.37
C ASP A 280 27.74 21.33 -21.84
N ASN A 281 26.88 22.01 -22.63
CA ASN A 281 25.46 22.25 -22.29
C ASN A 281 24.50 21.22 -22.91
N ALA A 282 25.02 20.24 -23.63
CA ALA A 282 24.17 19.19 -24.21
C ALA A 282 23.51 18.36 -23.09
N THR A 283 22.23 18.15 -23.22
CA THR A 283 21.39 17.58 -22.16
C THR A 283 20.61 16.37 -22.65
N VAL A 284 20.41 15.42 -21.77
CA VAL A 284 19.53 14.27 -21.98
C VAL A 284 18.46 14.28 -20.90
N ILE A 285 17.19 14.25 -21.28
CA ILE A 285 16.06 14.17 -20.35
C ILE A 285 15.36 12.85 -20.57
N ILE A 286 15.25 12.06 -19.48
CA ILE A 286 14.69 10.73 -19.54
C ILE A 286 13.68 10.55 -18.40
N GLU A 287 12.51 10.01 -18.75
CA GLU A 287 11.48 9.60 -17.82
C GLU A 287 11.24 8.10 -17.96
N PHE A 288 11.23 7.36 -16.84
CA PHE A 288 10.92 5.93 -16.85
C PHE A 288 10.21 5.52 -15.56
N PRO A 289 9.33 4.48 -15.62
CA PRO A 289 8.62 4.02 -14.45
C PRO A 289 9.57 3.34 -13.46
N TYR A 290 9.54 3.77 -12.20
CA TYR A 290 10.34 3.19 -11.12
C TYR A 290 9.63 1.96 -10.55
N ARG A 291 9.75 0.81 -11.26
CA ARG A 291 9.16 -0.47 -10.86
C ARG A 291 10.25 -1.45 -10.46
N ASP A 292 9.99 -2.26 -9.43
CA ASP A 292 10.94 -3.27 -8.92
C ASP A 292 11.50 -4.18 -10.03
N ALA A 293 10.66 -4.51 -11.02
CA ALA A 293 11.06 -5.34 -12.15
C ALA A 293 12.13 -4.70 -13.05
N TYR A 294 12.24 -3.37 -13.09
CA TYR A 294 13.15 -2.62 -13.97
C TYR A 294 14.31 -1.94 -13.23
N LEU A 295 14.41 -2.11 -11.92
CA LEU A 295 15.51 -1.53 -11.13
C LEU A 295 16.91 -1.96 -11.58
N PRO A 296 17.15 -3.22 -12.01
CA PRO A 296 18.44 -3.61 -12.54
C PRO A 296 18.83 -2.84 -13.80
N GLU A 297 17.88 -2.66 -14.73
CA GLU A 297 18.05 -1.94 -15.99
C GLU A 297 18.31 -0.45 -15.75
N ILE A 298 17.60 0.17 -14.82
CA ILE A 298 17.80 1.56 -14.41
C ILE A 298 19.21 1.76 -13.83
N LYS A 299 19.67 0.84 -12.98
CA LYS A 299 21.01 0.89 -12.39
C LYS A 299 22.10 0.72 -13.44
N ASP A 300 21.93 -0.21 -14.37
CA ASP A 300 22.89 -0.41 -15.48
C ASP A 300 22.91 0.80 -16.40
N PHE A 301 21.76 1.37 -16.74
CA PHE A 301 21.65 2.60 -17.51
C PHE A 301 22.40 3.77 -16.86
N ARG A 302 22.17 4.05 -15.60
CA ARG A 302 22.84 5.13 -14.84
C ARG A 302 24.37 4.94 -14.84
N ARG A 303 24.83 3.72 -14.60
CA ARG A 303 26.27 3.41 -14.64
C ARG A 303 26.88 3.72 -15.99
N ARG A 304 26.22 3.29 -17.08
CA ARG A 304 26.69 3.52 -18.47
C ARG A 304 26.67 4.98 -18.86
N MET A 305 25.69 5.77 -18.42
CA MET A 305 25.65 7.21 -18.67
C MET A 305 26.84 7.93 -17.98
N LEU A 306 27.20 7.54 -16.78
CA LEU A 306 28.39 8.04 -16.09
C LEU A 306 29.69 7.62 -16.82
N GLU A 307 29.77 6.38 -17.33
CA GLU A 307 30.89 5.90 -18.14
C GLU A 307 31.02 6.64 -19.47
N LEU A 308 29.90 7.10 -20.05
CA LEU A 308 29.86 7.99 -21.23
C LEU A 308 30.37 9.41 -20.93
N GLY A 309 30.55 9.76 -19.65
CA GLY A 309 31.02 11.07 -19.19
C GLY A 309 29.92 12.05 -18.86
N LEU A 310 28.66 11.63 -18.85
CA LEU A 310 27.53 12.48 -18.48
C LEU A 310 27.35 12.52 -16.95
N GLN A 311 26.84 13.65 -16.44
CA GLN A 311 26.57 13.85 -15.02
C GLN A 311 25.08 14.13 -14.82
N ILE A 312 24.53 13.65 -13.71
CA ILE A 312 23.16 13.98 -13.31
C ILE A 312 23.17 15.41 -12.80
N VAL A 313 22.41 16.29 -13.46
CA VAL A 313 22.27 17.69 -13.07
C VAL A 313 20.98 17.95 -12.29
N GLU A 314 19.93 17.15 -12.54
CA GLU A 314 18.66 17.20 -11.85
C GLU A 314 18.06 15.80 -11.81
N GLU A 315 17.43 15.42 -10.71
CA GLU A 315 16.72 14.17 -10.53
C GLU A 315 15.48 14.42 -9.66
N GLY A 316 14.38 13.77 -10.00
CA GLY A 316 13.14 13.85 -9.26
C GLY A 316 12.28 12.63 -9.48
N GLU A 317 11.31 12.42 -8.62
CA GLU A 317 10.30 11.38 -8.72
C GLU A 317 8.92 12.04 -8.77
N GLU A 318 8.06 11.54 -9.64
CA GLU A 318 6.66 11.96 -9.74
C GLU A 318 5.77 10.72 -9.75
N LYS A 319 4.62 10.79 -9.07
CA LYS A 319 3.67 9.69 -9.09
C LYS A 319 2.80 9.75 -10.32
N GLY A 320 3.01 8.81 -11.24
CA GLY A 320 2.09 8.54 -12.34
C GLY A 320 0.91 7.71 -11.84
N ARG A 321 -0.29 8.01 -12.34
CA ARG A 321 -1.45 7.12 -12.16
C ARG A 321 -1.57 6.24 -13.40
N ASP A 322 -1.61 4.92 -13.21
CA ASP A 322 -1.94 3.99 -14.28
C ASP A 322 -3.44 4.07 -14.57
N ASP A 323 -3.85 3.78 -15.80
CA ASP A 323 -5.25 3.80 -16.28
C ASP A 323 -6.20 2.86 -15.51
N TRP A 324 -5.70 2.16 -14.50
CA TRP A 324 -6.39 1.13 -13.72
C TRP A 324 -6.61 1.49 -12.24
N GLY A 325 -6.46 2.77 -11.89
CA GLY A 325 -6.80 3.25 -10.55
C GLY A 325 -8.32 3.21 -10.33
N PRO A 326 -8.80 2.98 -9.09
CA PRO A 326 -10.22 2.95 -8.78
C PRO A 326 -10.89 4.27 -9.16
N SER A 327 -12.09 4.17 -9.72
CA SER A 327 -12.94 5.31 -10.04
C SER A 327 -13.29 6.09 -8.78
N GLU A 328 -13.05 7.40 -8.81
CA GLU A 328 -13.24 8.29 -7.69
C GLU A 328 -14.66 8.79 -7.54
N THR A 329 -15.11 8.76 -6.31
CA THR A 329 -16.13 9.70 -5.80
C THR A 329 -15.65 10.21 -4.45
N SER A 330 -15.09 11.41 -4.40
CA SER A 330 -15.23 12.40 -3.31
C SER A 330 -14.22 13.54 -3.47
N GLU A 331 -14.75 14.76 -3.39
CA GLU A 331 -14.06 16.04 -3.35
C GLU A 331 -13.45 16.24 -1.95
N ASP A 332 -12.24 15.75 -1.70
CA ASP A 332 -11.40 16.09 -0.52
C ASP A 332 -10.05 15.36 -0.66
N GLN A 333 -9.12 15.78 -1.58
CA GLN A 333 -7.99 14.91 -1.91
C GLN A 333 -6.60 15.56 -2.11
N ASP A 334 -6.36 16.75 -1.63
CA ASP A 334 -4.96 17.25 -1.63
C ASP A 334 -4.15 16.85 -0.39
N ASP A 335 -4.79 16.40 0.69
CA ASP A 335 -4.12 15.99 1.94
C ASP A 335 -3.78 14.51 2.05
N ASP A 336 -4.35 13.62 1.22
CA ASP A 336 -4.17 12.17 1.32
C ASP A 336 -2.97 11.59 0.51
N ALA A 337 -2.19 12.46 -0.14
CA ALA A 337 -1.06 12.01 -0.98
C ALA A 337 0.16 11.49 -0.20
N LEU A 338 0.22 11.72 1.12
CA LEU A 338 1.35 11.42 1.98
C LEU A 338 0.99 10.35 3.01
N ASN A 339 1.98 9.53 3.39
CA ASN A 339 1.89 8.53 4.45
C ASN A 339 2.82 8.89 5.62
N PRO A 340 2.48 9.95 6.40
CA PRO A 340 3.25 10.32 7.59
C PRO A 340 3.44 9.11 8.49
N SER A 341 4.68 8.83 8.85
CA SER A 341 5.08 7.61 9.57
C SER A 341 6.00 7.94 10.73
N PHE A 342 5.85 7.24 11.86
CA PHE A 342 6.73 7.30 13.02
C PHE A 342 7.77 6.19 12.94
N ILE A 343 9.01 6.54 12.66
CA ILE A 343 10.07 5.63 12.21
C ILE A 343 11.17 5.55 13.25
N LEU A 344 11.52 4.34 13.64
CA LEU A 344 12.76 4.03 14.33
C LEU A 344 13.91 4.02 13.31
N LYS A 345 14.72 5.08 13.30
CA LYS A 345 15.85 5.25 12.40
C LYS A 345 17.09 4.52 12.91
N ALA A 346 17.34 4.65 14.20
CA ALA A 346 18.42 3.98 14.91
C ALA A 346 18.05 3.85 16.40
N LYS A 347 18.86 3.10 17.17
CA LYS A 347 18.70 2.96 18.61
C LYS A 347 18.58 4.32 19.29
N ASN A 348 17.47 4.55 20.00
CA ASN A 348 17.05 5.79 20.67
C ASN A 348 16.88 7.01 19.73
N GLU A 349 16.75 6.79 18.43
CA GLU A 349 16.52 7.82 17.43
C GLU A 349 15.26 7.50 16.63
N VAL A 350 14.24 8.34 16.73
CA VAL A 350 13.00 8.28 15.95
C VAL A 350 12.85 9.54 15.10
N ILE A 351 12.19 9.40 13.97
CA ILE A 351 11.88 10.50 13.06
C ILE A 351 10.44 10.41 12.60
N TYR A 352 9.88 11.54 12.18
CA TYR A 352 8.62 11.65 11.47
C TYR A 352 8.95 11.92 10.00
N GLU A 353 8.55 11.04 9.13
CA GLU A 353 8.87 11.13 7.69
C GLU A 353 7.73 10.53 6.87
N ASP A 354 7.48 11.11 5.71
CA ASP A 354 6.51 10.55 4.78
C ASP A 354 7.07 9.33 4.06
N ARG A 355 6.34 8.23 4.13
CA ARG A 355 6.61 7.01 3.38
C ARG A 355 5.68 6.93 2.17
N PRO A 356 6.03 6.17 1.14
CA PRO A 356 5.09 5.86 0.07
C PRO A 356 3.81 5.23 0.64
N ILE A 357 2.66 5.63 0.11
CA ILE A 357 1.40 4.95 0.46
C ILE A 357 1.50 3.49 0.02
N PRO A 358 1.22 2.52 0.91
CA PRO A 358 1.28 1.12 0.53
C PRO A 358 0.28 0.81 -0.59
N THR A 359 0.73 0.08 -1.61
CA THR A 359 -0.15 -0.50 -2.62
C THR A 359 -0.91 -1.70 -2.06
N LEU A 360 -1.88 -2.22 -2.81
CA LEU A 360 -2.54 -3.49 -2.53
C LEU A 360 -1.82 -4.62 -3.29
N PRO A 361 -0.86 -5.35 -2.68
CA PRO A 361 -0.06 -6.37 -3.35
C PRO A 361 -0.89 -7.56 -3.85
N SER A 362 -2.06 -7.76 -3.26
CA SER A 362 -2.97 -8.84 -3.61
C SER A 362 -4.39 -8.32 -3.80
N PRO A 363 -5.19 -8.91 -4.69
CA PRO A 363 -6.61 -8.55 -4.83
C PRO A 363 -7.47 -8.89 -3.60
N TYR A 364 -6.92 -9.54 -2.59
CA TYR A 364 -7.55 -9.83 -1.30
C TYR A 364 -7.08 -8.91 -0.17
N ASP A 365 -6.23 -7.94 -0.46
CA ASP A 365 -5.71 -7.02 0.54
C ASP A 365 -6.61 -5.79 0.70
N VAL A 366 -6.51 -5.17 1.86
CA VAL A 366 -7.20 -3.93 2.20
C VAL A 366 -6.18 -2.89 2.65
N LEU A 367 -6.38 -1.64 2.26
CA LEU A 367 -5.65 -0.50 2.78
C LEU A 367 -6.45 0.07 3.95
N VAL A 368 -5.85 0.09 5.12
CA VAL A 368 -6.48 0.60 6.35
C VAL A 368 -5.80 1.90 6.74
N ARG A 369 -6.59 2.88 7.18
CA ARG A 369 -6.12 4.10 7.84
C ARG A 369 -6.18 3.86 9.36
N PRO A 370 -5.05 3.55 10.04
CA PRO A 370 -5.01 3.40 11.49
C PRO A 370 -5.49 4.68 12.18
N ARG A 371 -6.43 4.56 13.10
CA ARG A 371 -6.96 5.69 13.87
C ARG A 371 -6.43 5.71 15.30
N TRP A 372 -6.18 4.54 15.85
CA TRP A 372 -5.58 4.38 17.17
C TRP A 372 -4.57 3.24 17.14
N THR A 373 -3.40 3.50 17.70
CA THR A 373 -2.34 2.50 17.89
C THR A 373 -1.85 2.51 19.33
N GLY A 374 -1.92 1.36 19.98
CA GLY A 374 -1.39 1.17 21.33
C GLY A 374 0.14 1.06 21.32
N ILE A 375 0.79 1.64 22.34
CA ILE A 375 2.22 1.43 22.54
C ILE A 375 2.43 0.10 23.27
N CYS A 376 3.18 -0.81 22.66
CA CYS A 376 3.62 -2.06 23.27
C CYS A 376 5.02 -1.93 23.88
N GLY A 377 5.28 -2.69 24.94
CA GLY A 377 6.62 -2.80 25.51
C GLY A 377 7.67 -3.30 24.52
N SER A 378 7.28 -4.10 23.52
CA SER A 378 8.18 -4.55 22.45
C SER A 378 8.62 -3.41 21.54
N ASP A 379 7.72 -2.45 21.18
CA ASP A 379 8.11 -1.27 20.40
C ASP A 379 9.14 -0.42 21.18
N VAL A 380 8.90 -0.22 22.48
CA VAL A 380 9.85 0.48 23.36
C VAL A 380 11.17 -0.27 23.46
N HIS A 381 11.14 -1.60 23.44
CA HIS A 381 12.35 -2.43 23.50
C HIS A 381 13.18 -2.30 22.20
N TYR A 382 12.54 -2.30 21.01
CA TYR A 382 13.19 -1.98 19.75
C TYR A 382 13.79 -0.57 19.76
N TRP A 383 13.05 0.41 20.27
CA TRP A 383 13.55 1.79 20.36
C TRP A 383 14.81 1.88 21.23
N VAL A 384 14.81 1.25 22.39
CA VAL A 384 15.88 1.37 23.40
C VAL A 384 17.09 0.45 23.06
N GLU A 385 16.82 -0.79 22.64
CA GLU A 385 17.85 -1.82 22.48
C GLU A 385 18.22 -2.08 21.01
N GLY A 386 17.37 -1.65 20.05
CA GLY A 386 17.55 -1.91 18.61
C GLY A 386 17.30 -3.36 18.21
N ARG A 387 16.82 -4.21 19.16
CA ARG A 387 16.58 -5.63 18.89
C ARG A 387 15.71 -6.29 19.94
N ILE A 388 15.05 -7.39 19.57
CA ILE A 388 14.42 -8.35 20.48
C ILE A 388 14.90 -9.75 20.10
N GLY A 389 15.73 -10.38 20.91
CA GLY A 389 16.32 -11.68 20.60
C GLY A 389 17.10 -11.62 19.28
N HIS A 390 16.70 -12.41 18.28
CA HIS A 390 17.30 -12.47 16.96
C HIS A 390 16.72 -11.45 15.95
N PHE A 391 15.65 -10.77 16.30
CA PHE A 391 15.07 -9.71 15.46
C PHE A 391 15.86 -8.40 15.69
N ILE A 392 16.71 -8.04 14.74
CA ILE A 392 17.59 -6.87 14.82
C ILE A 392 17.10 -5.81 13.82
N VAL A 393 17.00 -4.57 14.27
CA VAL A 393 16.66 -3.42 13.41
C VAL A 393 17.91 -3.02 12.63
N GLU A 394 18.01 -3.44 11.39
CA GLU A 394 19.12 -3.15 10.48
C GLU A 394 18.85 -1.96 9.55
N LYS A 395 17.58 -1.62 9.37
CA LYS A 395 17.11 -0.52 8.52
C LYS A 395 16.05 0.29 9.25
N PRO A 396 15.82 1.56 8.89
CA PRO A 396 14.71 2.35 9.42
C PRO A 396 13.39 1.62 9.29
N MET A 397 12.62 1.53 10.38
CA MET A 397 11.40 0.74 10.48
C MET A 397 10.28 1.55 11.15
N VAL A 398 9.08 1.55 10.60
CA VAL A 398 7.89 2.10 11.25
C VAL A 398 7.53 1.25 12.46
N LEU A 399 7.23 1.90 13.59
CA LEU A 399 6.82 1.23 14.83
C LEU A 399 5.29 1.01 14.90
N GLY A 400 4.84 0.28 15.91
CA GLY A 400 3.43 0.04 16.21
C GLY A 400 2.84 -1.20 15.57
N HIS A 401 1.99 -1.92 16.35
CA HIS A 401 1.33 -3.14 15.89
C HIS A 401 0.01 -3.45 16.63
N GLU A 402 -0.40 -2.64 17.61
CA GLU A 402 -1.67 -2.77 18.33
C GLU A 402 -2.66 -1.74 17.79
N SER A 403 -3.33 -2.01 16.65
CA SER A 403 -4.06 -0.95 15.95
C SER A 403 -5.49 -1.30 15.57
N ALA A 404 -6.31 -0.26 15.52
CA ALA A 404 -7.60 -0.25 14.86
C ALA A 404 -7.71 0.96 13.93
N GLY A 405 -8.48 0.81 12.86
CA GLY A 405 -8.60 1.85 11.84
C GLY A 405 -9.83 1.69 10.97
N ILE A 406 -9.88 2.50 9.92
CA ILE A 406 -10.97 2.53 8.95
C ILE A 406 -10.43 1.99 7.64
N VAL A 407 -11.17 1.10 6.99
CA VAL A 407 -10.87 0.60 5.65
C VAL A 407 -10.95 1.76 4.67
N HIS A 408 -9.83 2.08 4.02
CA HIS A 408 -9.70 3.17 3.05
C HIS A 408 -9.86 2.68 1.61
N ALA A 409 -9.29 1.53 1.27
CA ALA A 409 -9.45 0.91 -0.03
C ALA A 409 -9.47 -0.62 0.11
N VAL A 410 -10.07 -1.30 -0.85
CA VAL A 410 -10.19 -2.77 -0.89
C VAL A 410 -9.78 -3.29 -2.26
N GLY A 411 -9.12 -4.45 -2.27
CA GLY A 411 -8.82 -5.17 -3.50
C GLY A 411 -10.05 -5.83 -4.13
N ASP A 412 -10.00 -6.09 -5.42
CA ASP A 412 -11.16 -6.54 -6.24
C ASP A 412 -11.81 -7.85 -5.78
N LYS A 413 -11.11 -8.66 -4.99
CA LYS A 413 -11.61 -9.95 -4.49
C LYS A 413 -11.95 -9.95 -3.01
N VAL A 414 -11.84 -8.82 -2.35
CA VAL A 414 -12.28 -8.63 -0.97
C VAL A 414 -13.81 -8.75 -0.91
N LYS A 415 -14.32 -9.54 0.04
CA LYS A 415 -15.75 -9.82 0.16
C LYS A 415 -16.32 -9.52 1.55
N SER A 416 -15.48 -9.57 2.57
CA SER A 416 -15.89 -9.42 3.97
C SER A 416 -15.90 -7.98 4.47
N LEU A 417 -15.22 -7.09 3.74
CA LEU A 417 -15.00 -5.70 4.11
C LEU A 417 -15.33 -4.75 2.95
N LYS A 418 -15.65 -3.53 3.29
CA LYS A 418 -15.84 -2.40 2.37
C LYS A 418 -15.22 -1.13 2.92
N VAL A 419 -15.00 -0.16 2.04
CA VAL A 419 -14.53 1.18 2.42
C VAL A 419 -15.45 1.78 3.49
N GLY A 420 -14.85 2.36 4.53
CA GLY A 420 -15.56 2.92 5.68
C GLY A 420 -15.82 1.93 6.83
N ASP A 421 -15.55 0.64 6.67
CA ASP A 421 -15.67 -0.31 7.79
C ASP A 421 -14.59 -0.06 8.84
N GLU A 422 -14.99 -0.05 10.11
CA GLU A 422 -14.09 0.02 11.26
C GLU A 422 -13.55 -1.37 11.59
N VAL A 423 -12.22 -1.52 11.69
CA VAL A 423 -11.57 -2.82 11.87
C VAL A 423 -10.51 -2.80 12.97
N ALA A 424 -10.38 -3.91 13.67
CA ALA A 424 -9.19 -4.27 14.44
C ALA A 424 -8.20 -4.98 13.51
N MET A 425 -6.92 -4.62 13.59
CA MET A 425 -5.89 -5.09 12.68
C MET A 425 -5.04 -6.17 13.33
N GLU A 426 -5.04 -7.39 12.80
CA GLU A 426 -4.16 -8.47 13.24
C GLU A 426 -2.80 -8.34 12.52
N PRO A 427 -1.74 -7.91 13.22
CA PRO A 427 -0.48 -7.48 12.58
C PRO A 427 0.39 -8.62 12.04
N GLY A 428 0.04 -9.87 12.26
CA GLY A 428 0.84 -11.02 11.90
C GLY A 428 0.30 -11.81 10.72
N VAL A 429 0.90 -11.68 9.52
CA VAL A 429 0.49 -12.40 8.30
C VAL A 429 1.45 -13.58 8.03
N PRO A 430 0.99 -14.84 8.16
CA PRO A 430 1.82 -16.02 7.94
C PRO A 430 1.87 -16.42 6.47
N CYS A 431 2.79 -17.32 6.11
CA CYS A 431 2.89 -17.83 4.74
C CYS A 431 1.73 -18.73 4.29
N ARG A 432 0.86 -19.17 5.18
CA ARG A 432 -0.33 -20.05 4.95
C ARG A 432 -0.03 -21.44 4.38
N ARG A 433 1.23 -21.78 4.09
CA ARG A 433 1.67 -23.00 3.36
C ARG A 433 2.51 -23.96 4.18
N CYS A 434 3.28 -23.47 5.15
CA CYS A 434 4.16 -24.31 5.95
C CYS A 434 3.38 -25.25 6.86
N VAL A 435 4.05 -26.24 7.41
CA VAL A 435 3.45 -27.23 8.32
C VAL A 435 2.75 -26.55 9.50
N ARG A 436 3.36 -25.50 10.08
CA ARG A 436 2.78 -24.78 11.22
C ARG A 436 1.46 -24.09 10.88
N CYS A 437 1.39 -23.46 9.71
CA CYS A 437 0.14 -22.87 9.22
C CYS A 437 -0.95 -23.95 9.01
N LYS A 438 -0.59 -25.08 8.40
CA LYS A 438 -1.53 -26.19 8.16
C LYS A 438 -1.99 -26.88 9.44
N ASP A 439 -1.16 -26.87 10.50
CA ASP A 439 -1.51 -27.38 11.83
C ASP A 439 -2.36 -26.39 12.67
N GLY A 440 -2.74 -25.23 12.10
CA GLY A 440 -3.47 -24.19 12.83
C GLY A 440 -2.61 -23.42 13.85
N LYS A 441 -1.29 -23.54 13.79
CA LYS A 441 -0.32 -22.86 14.65
C LYS A 441 0.47 -21.79 13.88
N TYR A 442 -0.28 -20.91 13.19
CA TYR A 442 0.34 -19.95 12.28
C TYR A 442 1.21 -18.92 13.02
N ASN A 443 0.97 -18.67 14.31
CA ASN A 443 1.86 -17.85 15.15
C ASN A 443 3.32 -18.35 15.19
N LEU A 444 3.53 -19.63 14.88
CA LEU A 444 4.85 -20.28 14.79
C LEU A 444 5.34 -20.42 13.33
N CYS A 445 4.74 -19.69 12.39
CA CYS A 445 5.17 -19.68 11.00
C CYS A 445 6.59 -19.07 10.90
N PRO A 446 7.57 -19.77 10.27
CA PRO A 446 8.92 -19.23 10.12
C PRO A 446 8.96 -18.00 9.20
N ASP A 447 8.01 -17.91 8.25
CA ASP A 447 7.90 -16.81 7.27
C ASP A 447 6.82 -15.81 7.68
N MET A 448 6.65 -15.58 8.98
CA MET A 448 5.66 -14.62 9.49
C MET A 448 6.10 -13.19 9.21
N ALA A 449 5.33 -12.46 8.40
CA ALA A 449 5.42 -11.00 8.31
C ALA A 449 4.62 -10.39 9.47
N PHE A 450 5.30 -9.74 10.42
CA PHE A 450 4.66 -9.16 11.59
C PHE A 450 5.00 -7.67 11.67
N ALA A 451 3.96 -6.82 11.77
CA ALA A 451 4.13 -5.37 11.85
C ALA A 451 5.10 -4.97 12.96
N ALA A 452 5.92 -3.98 12.71
CA ALA A 452 6.97 -3.50 13.62
C ALA A 452 7.92 -4.62 14.12
N THR A 453 8.15 -5.64 13.30
CA THR A 453 9.18 -6.66 13.56
C THR A 453 10.09 -6.74 12.34
N PRO A 454 11.41 -6.50 12.48
CA PRO A 454 12.31 -6.47 11.34
C PRO A 454 12.19 -7.71 10.43
N PRO A 455 12.13 -7.53 9.11
CA PRO A 455 12.32 -6.28 8.34
C PRO A 455 11.02 -5.50 8.03
N TYR A 456 9.90 -5.78 8.68
CA TYR A 456 8.58 -5.28 8.32
C TYR A 456 8.22 -4.01 9.07
N ASP A 457 7.66 -3.02 8.35
CA ASP A 457 7.13 -1.80 8.92
C ASP A 457 5.88 -2.05 9.77
N GLY A 458 5.64 -1.15 10.74
CA GLY A 458 4.51 -1.17 11.64
C GLY A 458 3.37 -0.25 11.21
N THR A 459 2.43 -0.06 12.12
CA THR A 459 1.13 0.58 11.90
C THR A 459 1.05 2.04 12.35
N LEU A 460 2.13 2.62 12.92
CA LEU A 460 2.21 4.04 13.26
C LEU A 460 2.50 4.87 12.00
N ALA A 461 1.56 4.81 11.07
CA ALA A 461 1.53 5.53 9.80
C ALA A 461 0.08 5.86 9.43
N ARG A 462 -0.12 6.75 8.44
CA ARG A 462 -1.48 7.09 7.96
C ARG A 462 -2.15 5.91 7.29
N TYR A 463 -1.40 5.08 6.57
CA TYR A 463 -1.91 3.92 5.85
C TYR A 463 -1.07 2.66 6.12
N TYR A 464 -1.76 1.55 6.20
CA TYR A 464 -1.17 0.22 6.34
C TYR A 464 -1.97 -0.81 5.55
N THR A 465 -1.29 -1.75 4.87
CA THR A 465 -1.93 -2.79 4.05
C THR A 465 -1.94 -4.13 4.77
N LEU A 466 -3.09 -4.80 4.76
CA LEU A 466 -3.30 -6.14 5.32
C LEU A 466 -4.19 -6.98 4.40
N PRO A 467 -4.07 -8.33 4.39
CA PRO A 467 -5.11 -9.19 3.83
C PRO A 467 -6.44 -9.06 4.60
N GLU A 468 -7.58 -9.19 3.89
CA GLU A 468 -8.93 -9.04 4.50
C GLU A 468 -9.17 -9.98 5.68
N ASP A 469 -8.61 -11.18 5.67
CA ASP A 469 -8.74 -12.19 6.73
C ASP A 469 -7.89 -11.92 7.98
N TYR A 470 -7.10 -10.84 7.98
CA TYR A 470 -6.40 -10.27 9.14
C TYR A 470 -6.96 -8.90 9.56
N CYS A 471 -8.10 -8.52 9.01
CA CYS A 471 -8.86 -7.34 9.38
C CYS A 471 -10.22 -7.77 9.93
N TYR A 472 -10.45 -7.54 11.21
CA TYR A 472 -11.67 -7.94 11.89
C TYR A 472 -12.61 -6.75 12.05
N LYS A 473 -13.76 -6.80 11.39
CA LYS A 473 -14.77 -5.75 11.50
C LYS A 473 -15.23 -5.59 12.95
N LEU A 474 -15.16 -4.37 13.46
CA LEU A 474 -15.58 -4.07 14.82
C LEU A 474 -17.12 -4.11 14.93
N PRO A 475 -17.68 -4.77 15.97
CA PRO A 475 -19.08 -4.65 16.32
C PRO A 475 -19.46 -3.20 16.66
N ALA A 476 -20.66 -2.78 16.30
CA ALA A 476 -21.15 -1.40 16.47
C ALA A 476 -21.14 -0.87 17.94
N ASN A 477 -21.00 -1.76 18.92
CA ASN A 477 -20.91 -1.40 20.35
C ASN A 477 -19.46 -1.31 20.86
N MET A 478 -18.48 -1.43 19.98
CA MET A 478 -17.06 -1.25 20.30
C MET A 478 -16.54 0.04 19.67
N SER A 479 -15.72 0.77 20.41
CA SER A 479 -15.00 1.93 19.85
C SER A 479 -13.68 1.49 19.20
N MET A 480 -13.11 2.34 18.33
CA MET A 480 -11.81 2.07 17.73
C MET A 480 -10.66 2.01 18.73
N GLU A 481 -10.75 2.76 19.84
CA GLU A 481 -9.80 2.64 20.94
C GLU A 481 -9.84 1.26 21.58
N GLU A 482 -11.04 0.68 21.78
CA GLU A 482 -11.17 -0.70 22.22
C GLU A 482 -10.66 -1.67 21.17
N GLY A 483 -10.86 -1.36 19.88
CA GLY A 483 -10.33 -2.10 18.75
C GLY A 483 -8.80 -2.19 18.76
N ALA A 484 -8.09 -1.12 19.10
CA ALA A 484 -6.64 -1.12 19.23
C ALA A 484 -6.13 -2.04 20.38
N LEU A 485 -6.95 -2.31 21.40
CA LEU A 485 -6.60 -3.21 22.50
C LEU A 485 -6.95 -4.69 22.21
N ILE A 486 -7.50 -5.00 21.05
CA ILE A 486 -7.80 -6.39 20.67
C ILE A 486 -6.51 -7.20 20.49
N GLU A 487 -5.46 -6.60 19.94
CA GLU A 487 -4.16 -7.27 19.79
C GLU A 487 -3.63 -7.79 21.15
N PRO A 488 -3.37 -6.93 22.17
CA PRO A 488 -2.88 -7.41 23.46
C PRO A 488 -3.90 -8.28 24.19
N THR A 489 -5.21 -8.12 23.93
CA THR A 489 -6.25 -9.00 24.47
C THR A 489 -6.15 -10.39 23.85
N ALA A 490 -5.87 -10.50 22.53
CA ALA A 490 -5.65 -11.78 21.87
C ALA A 490 -4.40 -12.50 22.39
N VAL A 491 -3.34 -11.77 22.75
CA VAL A 491 -2.17 -12.32 23.46
C VAL A 491 -2.59 -12.92 24.80
N ALA A 492 -3.39 -12.21 25.59
CA ALA A 492 -3.88 -12.71 26.88
C ALA A 492 -4.82 -13.91 26.73
N VAL A 493 -5.68 -13.93 25.70
CA VAL A 493 -6.52 -15.08 25.34
C VAL A 493 -5.65 -16.30 25.03
N HIS A 494 -4.61 -16.13 24.21
CA HIS A 494 -3.71 -17.22 23.86
C HIS A 494 -2.97 -17.79 25.06
N ILE A 495 -2.39 -16.94 25.91
CA ILE A 495 -1.72 -17.35 27.16
C ILE A 495 -2.69 -18.14 28.04
N THR A 496 -3.93 -17.65 28.21
CA THR A 496 -4.96 -18.28 29.07
C THR A 496 -5.43 -19.62 28.48
N ARG A 497 -5.54 -19.75 27.16
CA ARG A 497 -5.82 -21.03 26.47
C ARG A 497 -4.68 -22.04 26.65
N GLN A 498 -3.42 -21.60 26.57
CA GLN A 498 -2.26 -22.46 26.88
C GLN A 498 -2.29 -22.92 28.35
N ALA A 499 -2.74 -22.06 29.26
CA ALA A 499 -2.90 -22.39 30.66
C ALA A 499 -3.98 -23.45 30.92
N SER A 500 -4.92 -23.64 29.98
CA SER A 500 -6.02 -24.59 30.09
C SER A 500 -6.85 -24.42 31.37
N ILE A 501 -7.15 -23.17 31.72
CA ILE A 501 -7.91 -22.78 32.94
C ILE A 501 -9.27 -23.45 32.93
N LYS A 502 -9.66 -23.99 34.10
CA LYS A 502 -10.96 -24.62 34.35
C LYS A 502 -11.77 -23.78 35.34
N PRO A 503 -13.10 -23.83 35.25
CA PRO A 503 -13.95 -23.25 36.31
C PRO A 503 -13.58 -23.81 37.66
N GLY A 504 -13.32 -22.88 38.59
CA GLY A 504 -12.93 -23.24 39.99
C GLY A 504 -11.42 -23.21 40.23
N ASP A 505 -10.57 -23.06 39.25
CA ASP A 505 -9.12 -22.94 39.41
C ASP A 505 -8.73 -21.63 40.13
N SER A 506 -7.65 -21.71 40.93
CA SER A 506 -6.90 -20.56 41.42
C SER A 506 -5.80 -20.20 40.45
N VAL A 507 -5.80 -18.94 39.95
CA VAL A 507 -4.87 -18.42 38.97
C VAL A 507 -4.04 -17.32 39.59
N VAL A 508 -2.73 -17.41 39.47
CA VAL A 508 -1.79 -16.34 39.86
C VAL A 508 -1.16 -15.76 38.59
N VAL A 509 -1.14 -14.44 38.50
CA VAL A 509 -0.53 -13.72 37.36
C VAL A 509 0.59 -12.85 37.88
N PHE A 510 1.82 -13.13 37.45
CA PHE A 510 2.99 -12.30 37.73
C PHE A 510 3.12 -11.19 36.69
N GLY A 511 3.22 -9.95 37.16
CA GLY A 511 3.20 -8.72 36.37
C GLY A 511 1.81 -8.12 36.26
N ALA A 512 1.63 -6.91 36.82
CA ALA A 512 0.41 -6.10 36.72
C ALA A 512 0.51 -5.01 35.61
N GLY A 513 1.24 -5.31 34.56
CA GLY A 513 1.24 -4.54 33.31
C GLY A 513 0.03 -4.88 32.40
N PRO A 514 -0.09 -4.28 31.21
CA PRO A 514 -1.25 -4.45 30.34
C PRO A 514 -1.60 -5.93 30.07
N VAL A 515 -0.61 -6.73 29.67
CA VAL A 515 -0.80 -8.16 29.36
C VAL A 515 -1.22 -8.96 30.63
N GLY A 516 -0.59 -8.70 31.76
CA GLY A 516 -0.96 -9.39 33.01
C GLY A 516 -2.36 -9.04 33.48
N LEU A 517 -2.76 -7.77 33.39
CA LEU A 517 -4.13 -7.32 33.71
C LEU A 517 -5.16 -7.97 32.78
N LEU A 518 -4.87 -8.04 31.48
CA LEU A 518 -5.72 -8.75 30.52
C LEU A 518 -5.79 -10.24 30.80
N CYS A 519 -4.68 -10.89 31.20
CA CYS A 519 -4.69 -12.29 31.63
C CYS A 519 -5.60 -12.50 32.86
N CYS A 520 -5.59 -11.59 33.84
CA CYS A 520 -6.52 -11.61 34.96
C CYS A 520 -7.98 -11.53 34.51
N ALA A 521 -8.28 -10.60 33.58
CA ALA A 521 -9.63 -10.40 33.03
C ALA A 521 -10.11 -11.63 32.23
N VAL A 522 -9.26 -12.18 31.37
CA VAL A 522 -9.58 -13.39 30.60
C VAL A 522 -9.75 -14.60 31.51
N ALA A 523 -8.88 -14.78 32.50
CA ALA A 523 -9.01 -15.85 33.51
C ALA A 523 -10.36 -15.77 34.28
N LYS A 524 -10.79 -14.55 34.63
CA LYS A 524 -12.10 -14.29 35.23
C LYS A 524 -13.24 -14.68 34.29
N ALA A 525 -13.15 -14.28 33.01
CA ALA A 525 -14.16 -14.62 32.01
C ALA A 525 -14.24 -16.15 31.77
N TYR A 526 -13.14 -16.88 31.95
CA TYR A 526 -13.05 -18.34 31.78
C TYR A 526 -13.49 -19.11 33.06
N GLY A 527 -13.85 -18.41 34.15
CA GLY A 527 -14.44 -19.00 35.33
C GLY A 527 -13.43 -19.37 36.42
N ALA A 528 -12.24 -18.77 36.44
CA ALA A 528 -11.31 -18.90 37.55
C ALA A 528 -12.00 -18.47 38.86
N LYS A 529 -11.85 -19.28 39.92
CA LYS A 529 -12.45 -19.02 41.23
C LYS A 529 -11.71 -17.91 41.97
N LYS A 530 -10.40 -17.90 41.89
CA LYS A 530 -9.53 -16.96 42.56
C LYS A 530 -8.43 -16.47 41.61
N ILE A 531 -8.28 -15.16 41.52
CA ILE A 531 -7.29 -14.53 40.69
C ILE A 531 -6.41 -13.67 41.55
N VAL A 532 -5.14 -13.97 41.61
CA VAL A 532 -4.13 -13.23 42.35
C VAL A 532 -3.17 -12.57 41.39
N THR A 533 -2.94 -11.27 41.53
CA THR A 533 -1.91 -10.56 40.76
C THR A 533 -0.68 -10.30 41.60
N VAL A 534 0.51 -10.44 41.03
CA VAL A 534 1.79 -10.25 41.72
C VAL A 534 2.59 -9.17 41.01
N ASP A 535 3.00 -8.15 41.74
CA ASP A 535 3.87 -7.08 41.20
C ASP A 535 4.74 -6.50 42.35
N ILE A 536 5.67 -5.64 42.02
CA ILE A 536 6.49 -4.85 42.96
C ILE A 536 5.92 -3.43 43.18
N ASN A 537 5.02 -2.99 42.31
CA ASN A 537 4.44 -1.63 42.27
C ASN A 537 3.03 -1.62 42.90
N ASP A 538 2.88 -0.86 43.99
CA ASP A 538 1.62 -0.77 44.74
C ASP A 538 0.48 -0.16 43.91
N GLU A 539 0.76 0.84 43.05
CA GLU A 539 -0.27 1.47 42.23
C GLU A 539 -0.85 0.47 41.21
N ARG A 540 0.01 -0.33 40.59
CA ARG A 540 -0.40 -1.40 39.68
C ARG A 540 -1.20 -2.49 40.38
N LEU A 541 -0.79 -2.89 41.59
CA LEU A 541 -1.53 -3.85 42.39
C LEU A 541 -2.92 -3.32 42.76
N ASN A 542 -3.01 -2.07 43.22
CA ASN A 542 -4.27 -1.41 43.54
C ASN A 542 -5.19 -1.28 42.33
N PHE A 543 -4.62 -1.01 41.13
CA PHE A 543 -5.39 -1.01 39.91
C PHE A 543 -5.91 -2.41 39.56
N ALA A 544 -5.08 -3.45 39.67
CA ALA A 544 -5.46 -4.82 39.35
C ALA A 544 -6.63 -5.31 40.23
N LEU A 545 -6.64 -4.96 41.51
CA LEU A 545 -7.75 -5.27 42.45
C LEU A 545 -9.08 -4.62 42.02
N LYS A 546 -9.03 -3.42 41.47
CA LYS A 546 -10.23 -2.73 40.96
C LYS A 546 -10.68 -3.30 39.59
N TYR A 547 -9.75 -3.78 38.81
CA TYR A 547 -9.98 -4.20 37.43
C TYR A 547 -10.49 -5.64 37.31
N ALA A 548 -9.72 -6.62 37.81
CA ALA A 548 -10.06 -8.03 37.59
C ALA A 548 -9.61 -8.99 38.71
N ALA A 549 -8.60 -8.65 39.49
CA ALA A 549 -8.05 -9.54 40.50
C ALA A 549 -8.89 -9.58 41.80
N ASN A 550 -8.89 -10.74 42.47
CA ASN A 550 -9.55 -10.91 43.78
C ASN A 550 -8.59 -10.60 44.94
N ALA A 551 -7.28 -10.80 44.70
CA ALA A 551 -6.23 -10.54 45.67
C ALA A 551 -4.96 -10.06 44.95
N SER A 552 -4.09 -9.43 45.70
CA SER A 552 -2.79 -9.00 45.20
C SER A 552 -1.68 -9.39 46.18
N PHE A 553 -0.49 -9.62 45.66
CA PHE A 553 0.70 -9.91 46.44
C PHE A 553 1.87 -9.03 45.94
N LYS A 554 2.48 -8.31 46.89
CA LYS A 554 3.68 -7.53 46.62
C LYS A 554 4.92 -8.38 46.78
N SER A 555 5.62 -8.68 45.69
CA SER A 555 6.85 -9.46 45.74
C SER A 555 7.96 -8.72 46.53
N ALA A 556 8.58 -9.40 47.46
CA ALA A 556 9.66 -8.86 48.28
C ALA A 556 11.05 -9.25 47.74
N ARG A 557 12.08 -8.57 48.22
CA ARG A 557 13.48 -8.90 47.91
C ARG A 557 14.02 -10.00 48.83
N VAL A 558 13.38 -11.18 48.78
CA VAL A 558 13.75 -12.40 49.51
C VAL A 558 13.97 -13.54 48.52
N SER A 559 14.29 -14.74 48.99
CA SER A 559 14.43 -15.90 48.10
C SER A 559 13.12 -16.21 47.36
N ALA A 560 13.21 -16.79 46.16
CA ALA A 560 12.05 -17.20 45.38
C ALA A 560 11.16 -18.20 46.14
N GLN A 561 11.75 -19.08 46.94
CA GLN A 561 11.01 -20.04 47.77
C GLN A 561 10.25 -19.34 48.88
N GLU A 562 10.89 -18.39 49.57
CA GLU A 562 10.25 -17.61 50.65
C GLU A 562 9.11 -16.72 50.09
N ASN A 563 9.31 -16.07 48.94
CA ASN A 563 8.23 -15.36 48.27
C ASN A 563 7.07 -16.28 47.89
N ALA A 564 7.32 -17.49 47.44
CA ALA A 564 6.29 -18.46 47.11
C ALA A 564 5.50 -18.91 48.33
N GLU A 565 6.18 -19.20 49.46
CA GLU A 565 5.55 -19.56 50.73
C GLU A 565 4.67 -18.41 51.26
N ASN A 566 5.15 -17.18 51.23
CA ASN A 566 4.42 -15.99 51.60
C ASN A 566 3.20 -15.77 50.71
N LEU A 567 3.36 -15.84 49.37
CA LEU A 567 2.28 -15.72 48.38
C LEU A 567 1.17 -16.76 48.65
N VAL A 568 1.54 -18.02 48.83
CA VAL A 568 0.58 -19.11 49.07
C VAL A 568 -0.17 -18.89 50.37
N ARG A 569 0.54 -18.50 51.45
CA ARG A 569 -0.03 -18.23 52.76
C ARG A 569 -0.95 -17.00 52.78
N GLU A 570 -0.44 -15.84 52.29
CA GLU A 570 -1.15 -14.56 52.36
C GLU A 570 -2.35 -14.50 51.44
N CYS A 571 -2.22 -15.14 50.27
CA CYS A 571 -3.33 -15.24 49.32
C CYS A 571 -4.17 -16.51 49.50
N GLU A 572 -4.02 -17.27 50.61
CA GLU A 572 -4.83 -18.45 50.95
C GLU A 572 -4.99 -19.42 49.77
N LEU A 573 -3.88 -19.82 49.17
CA LEU A 573 -3.85 -20.70 47.98
C LEU A 573 -3.78 -22.20 48.35
N GLY A 574 -3.93 -22.52 49.65
CA GLY A 574 -3.90 -23.89 50.10
C GLY A 574 -2.55 -24.59 49.86
N MET A 575 -2.50 -25.60 49.01
CA MET A 575 -1.27 -26.29 48.65
C MET A 575 -0.52 -25.65 47.49
N GLY A 576 -0.92 -24.45 47.03
CA GLY A 576 -0.38 -23.71 45.89
C GLY A 576 -1.42 -23.45 44.82
N ALA A 577 -1.08 -22.64 43.84
CA ALA A 577 -1.96 -22.25 42.72
C ALA A 577 -2.16 -23.42 41.73
N ASP A 578 -3.37 -23.53 41.16
CA ASP A 578 -3.65 -24.46 40.07
C ASP A 578 -2.92 -24.05 38.79
N VAL A 579 -2.93 -22.75 38.47
CA VAL A 579 -2.33 -22.16 37.30
C VAL A 579 -1.53 -20.92 37.68
N ILE A 580 -0.34 -20.79 37.12
CA ILE A 580 0.44 -19.54 37.18
C ILE A 580 0.80 -19.09 35.77
N ILE A 581 0.55 -17.81 35.48
CA ILE A 581 0.93 -17.11 34.29
C ILE A 581 2.02 -16.10 34.62
N ASP A 582 3.14 -16.15 33.95
CA ASP A 582 4.14 -15.09 34.03
C ASP A 582 4.02 -14.14 32.83
N ALA A 583 3.63 -12.89 33.09
CA ALA A 583 3.60 -11.78 32.15
C ALA A 583 4.70 -10.75 32.41
N SER A 584 5.61 -11.02 33.34
CA SER A 584 6.71 -10.14 33.73
C SER A 584 8.02 -10.42 33.02
N GLY A 585 8.32 -11.69 32.74
CA GLY A 585 9.60 -12.17 32.23
C GLY A 585 10.78 -12.05 33.20
N ALA A 586 10.52 -11.68 34.45
CA ALA A 586 11.56 -11.47 35.45
C ALA A 586 11.99 -12.82 36.08
N GLU A 587 13.29 -13.11 36.08
CA GLU A 587 13.85 -14.36 36.63
C GLU A 587 13.37 -14.69 38.03
N PRO A 588 13.34 -13.74 39.03
CA PRO A 588 12.81 -14.03 40.37
C PRO A 588 11.32 -14.38 40.38
N CYS A 589 10.53 -13.81 39.47
CA CYS A 589 9.10 -14.11 39.32
C CYS A 589 8.91 -15.53 38.78
N ILE A 590 9.67 -15.91 37.74
CA ILE A 590 9.66 -17.26 37.16
C ILE A 590 9.99 -18.30 38.23
N GLN A 591 11.05 -18.08 39.00
CA GLN A 591 11.46 -18.97 40.09
C GLN A 591 10.41 -19.07 41.18
N THR A 592 9.85 -17.95 41.64
CA THR A 592 8.77 -17.90 42.62
C THR A 592 7.55 -18.67 42.11
N ALA A 593 7.16 -18.48 40.84
CA ALA A 593 6.03 -19.16 40.24
C ALA A 593 6.13 -20.70 40.33
N ILE A 594 7.29 -21.25 40.00
CA ILE A 594 7.53 -22.72 40.03
C ILE A 594 7.38 -23.26 41.47
N HIS A 595 7.82 -22.48 42.48
CA HIS A 595 7.66 -22.87 43.88
C HIS A 595 6.22 -22.69 44.40
N ALA A 596 5.46 -21.69 43.91
CA ALA A 596 4.10 -21.38 44.35
C ALA A 596 3.01 -22.27 43.72
N LEU A 597 3.29 -23.00 42.64
CA LEU A 597 2.37 -23.96 42.05
C LEU A 597 2.14 -25.18 42.98
N ARG A 598 0.90 -25.67 43.00
CA ARG A 598 0.60 -26.97 43.59
C ARG A 598 1.21 -28.12 42.74
N MET A 599 1.23 -29.32 43.30
CA MET A 599 1.60 -30.52 42.53
C MET A 599 0.66 -30.73 41.33
N GLY A 600 1.21 -31.04 40.17
CA GLY A 600 0.49 -31.18 38.90
C GLY A 600 -0.04 -29.85 38.31
N GLY A 601 0.35 -28.71 38.89
CA GLY A 601 -0.09 -27.39 38.45
C GLY A 601 0.49 -27.00 37.08
N THR A 602 -0.07 -25.96 36.46
CA THR A 602 0.33 -25.47 35.13
C THR A 602 1.01 -24.10 35.22
N TYR A 603 2.18 -23.98 34.62
CA TYR A 603 2.91 -22.74 34.41
C TYR A 603 2.90 -22.32 32.95
N VAL A 604 2.61 -21.05 32.66
CA VAL A 604 2.72 -20.49 31.32
C VAL A 604 3.61 -19.25 31.30
N GLN A 605 4.69 -19.31 30.51
CA GLN A 605 5.57 -18.18 30.29
C GLN A 605 5.04 -17.35 29.10
N GLY A 606 4.52 -16.16 29.37
CA GLY A 606 4.10 -15.18 28.36
C GLY A 606 5.00 -13.96 28.30
N GLY A 607 5.56 -13.52 29.45
CA GLY A 607 6.49 -12.40 29.52
C GLY A 607 7.86 -12.74 28.92
N MET A 608 8.44 -11.82 28.16
CA MET A 608 9.80 -11.94 27.60
C MET A 608 10.79 -11.19 28.50
N GLY A 609 11.83 -11.87 28.96
CA GLY A 609 12.89 -11.31 29.80
C GLY A 609 14.27 -11.65 29.28
N LYS A 610 15.19 -12.00 30.21
CA LYS A 610 16.53 -12.45 29.83
C LYS A 610 16.47 -13.74 29.01
N PRO A 611 17.34 -13.93 28.02
CA PRO A 611 17.36 -15.14 27.20
C PRO A 611 17.70 -16.40 28.03
N ASP A 612 18.58 -16.26 29.03
CA ASP A 612 19.03 -17.36 29.90
C ASP A 612 18.79 -17.00 31.35
N ILE A 613 18.24 -17.95 32.11
CA ILE A 613 17.90 -17.80 33.51
C ILE A 613 18.26 -19.07 34.33
N ASN A 614 18.46 -18.93 35.63
CA ASN A 614 18.47 -20.08 36.55
C ASN A 614 17.04 -20.55 36.76
N PHE A 615 16.76 -21.79 36.42
CA PHE A 615 15.41 -22.36 36.54
C PHE A 615 15.37 -23.46 37.59
N PRO A 616 14.36 -23.48 38.54
CA PRO A 616 14.27 -24.46 39.60
C PRO A 616 13.76 -25.82 39.10
N ILE A 617 14.59 -26.51 38.29
CA ILE A 617 14.25 -27.74 37.59
C ILE A 617 13.81 -28.88 38.56
N MET A 618 14.45 -29.00 39.74
CA MET A 618 14.08 -30.02 40.69
C MET A 618 12.66 -29.82 41.23
N ALA A 619 12.29 -28.57 41.51
CA ALA A 619 10.93 -28.26 41.98
C ALA A 619 9.89 -28.55 40.88
N MET A 620 10.21 -28.23 39.60
CA MET A 620 9.37 -28.59 38.47
C MET A 620 9.15 -30.11 38.36
N CYS A 621 10.24 -30.89 38.41
CA CYS A 621 10.17 -32.36 38.27
C CYS A 621 9.45 -33.01 39.44
N THR A 622 9.78 -32.63 40.69
CA THR A 622 9.19 -33.27 41.90
C THR A 622 7.70 -32.92 42.09
N LYS A 623 7.25 -31.83 41.54
CA LYS A 623 5.83 -31.44 41.53
C LYS A 623 5.08 -31.87 40.25
N GLU A 624 5.74 -32.53 39.28
CA GLU A 624 5.15 -32.91 37.98
C GLU A 624 4.42 -31.75 37.29
N LEU A 625 5.09 -30.60 37.21
CA LEU A 625 4.46 -29.38 36.64
C LEU A 625 4.34 -29.45 35.12
N ASN A 626 3.23 -28.91 34.62
CA ASN A 626 3.06 -28.63 33.17
C ASN A 626 3.63 -27.24 32.86
N VAL A 627 4.77 -27.19 32.19
CA VAL A 627 5.46 -25.94 31.81
C VAL A 627 5.28 -25.70 30.34
N LYS A 628 4.77 -24.52 29.98
CA LYS A 628 4.49 -24.12 28.58
C LYS A 628 5.01 -22.71 28.30
N GLY A 629 5.44 -22.49 27.07
CA GLY A 629 5.67 -21.15 26.53
C GLY A 629 4.44 -20.64 25.78
N SER A 630 4.30 -19.33 25.67
CA SER A 630 3.29 -18.67 24.85
C SER A 630 3.95 -17.62 23.98
N PHE A 631 3.56 -17.53 22.72
CA PHE A 631 4.12 -16.57 21.77
C PHE A 631 3.03 -16.02 20.87
N ARG A 632 2.81 -14.70 20.94
CA ARG A 632 1.78 -14.00 20.16
C ARG A 632 0.37 -14.62 20.42
N TYR A 633 -0.39 -14.89 19.38
CA TYR A 633 -1.74 -15.48 19.40
C TYR A 633 -1.92 -16.39 18.17
N GLY A 634 -2.86 -17.32 18.24
CA GLY A 634 -3.12 -18.31 17.21
C GLY A 634 -4.56 -18.22 16.68
N SER A 635 -4.92 -19.24 15.91
CA SER A 635 -6.21 -19.29 15.24
C SER A 635 -7.39 -19.14 16.21
N GLY A 636 -8.25 -18.15 15.94
CA GLY A 636 -9.46 -17.84 16.70
C GLY A 636 -9.24 -17.02 17.97
N ASP A 637 -8.00 -16.69 18.35
CA ASP A 637 -7.74 -15.89 19.55
C ASP A 637 -8.18 -14.44 19.36
N TYR A 638 -7.97 -13.89 18.15
CA TYR A 638 -8.39 -12.52 17.82
C TYR A 638 -9.92 -12.37 17.84
N GLN A 639 -10.65 -13.27 17.20
CA GLN A 639 -12.12 -13.28 17.24
C GLN A 639 -12.64 -13.48 18.67
N THR A 640 -12.01 -14.39 19.45
CA THR A 640 -12.38 -14.60 20.86
C THR A 640 -12.18 -13.33 21.69
N ALA A 641 -11.10 -12.58 21.45
CA ALA A 641 -10.85 -11.30 22.11
C ALA A 641 -11.96 -10.27 21.80
N ILE A 642 -12.34 -10.14 20.53
CA ILE A 642 -13.46 -9.28 20.11
C ILE A 642 -14.76 -9.71 20.78
N ASP A 643 -15.09 -11.01 20.78
CA ASP A 643 -16.32 -11.53 21.36
C ASP A 643 -16.39 -11.30 22.89
N LEU A 644 -15.27 -11.41 23.59
CA LEU A 644 -15.19 -11.15 25.03
C LEU A 644 -15.39 -9.66 25.36
N VAL A 645 -14.82 -8.76 24.58
CA VAL A 645 -14.97 -7.32 24.76
C VAL A 645 -16.37 -6.86 24.34
N ALA A 646 -16.80 -7.20 23.12
CA ALA A 646 -18.12 -6.83 22.60
C ALA A 646 -19.27 -7.40 23.44
N GLY A 647 -19.09 -8.62 23.98
CA GLY A 647 -20.04 -9.27 24.89
C GLY A 647 -20.00 -8.74 26.33
N GLY A 648 -19.18 -7.72 26.62
CA GLY A 648 -19.08 -7.12 27.97
C GLY A 648 -18.50 -8.04 29.04
N ARG A 649 -17.84 -9.15 28.62
CA ARG A 649 -17.20 -10.10 29.56
C ARG A 649 -15.86 -9.56 30.05
N ILE A 650 -15.23 -8.72 29.28
CA ILE A 650 -13.99 -8.00 29.57
C ILE A 650 -14.21 -6.55 29.17
N SER A 651 -13.80 -5.61 30.00
CA SER A 651 -13.69 -4.20 29.65
C SER A 651 -12.22 -3.84 29.44
N VAL A 652 -11.91 -3.21 28.34
CA VAL A 652 -10.54 -2.76 28.01
C VAL A 652 -10.37 -1.24 28.13
N LYS A 653 -11.49 -0.51 28.26
CA LYS A 653 -11.49 0.96 28.37
C LYS A 653 -10.68 1.47 29.57
N GLU A 654 -10.81 0.80 30.72
CA GLU A 654 -10.13 1.19 31.95
C GLU A 654 -8.61 1.06 31.86
N LEU A 655 -8.12 0.25 30.91
CA LEU A 655 -6.69 0.10 30.67
C LEU A 655 -6.09 1.31 29.94
N ILE A 656 -6.91 2.08 29.21
CA ILE A 656 -6.47 3.26 28.46
C ILE A 656 -6.25 4.41 29.46
N THR A 657 -5.01 4.66 29.83
CA THR A 657 -4.62 5.69 30.80
C THR A 657 -4.08 6.96 30.16
N GLY A 658 -3.87 6.96 28.87
CA GLY A 658 -3.42 8.13 28.10
C GLY A 658 -3.78 8.02 26.62
N LYS A 659 -4.05 9.17 26.01
CA LYS A 659 -4.23 9.35 24.57
C LYS A 659 -3.40 10.54 24.15
N VAL A 660 -2.63 10.42 23.09
CA VAL A 660 -1.78 11.47 22.55
C VAL A 660 -1.97 11.59 21.04
N LYS A 661 -1.64 12.75 20.51
CA LYS A 661 -1.60 12.96 19.07
C LYS A 661 -0.37 12.31 18.45
N PHE A 662 -0.40 12.14 17.12
CA PHE A 662 0.68 11.51 16.37
C PHE A 662 2.04 12.19 16.59
N ASP A 663 2.08 13.50 16.60
CA ASP A 663 3.28 14.31 16.82
C ASP A 663 3.86 14.25 18.24
N GLU A 664 3.09 13.73 19.20
CA GLU A 664 3.53 13.48 20.58
C GLU A 664 3.99 12.03 20.83
N ALA A 665 4.08 11.19 19.78
CA ALA A 665 4.38 9.77 19.92
C ALA A 665 5.70 9.51 20.63
N GLU A 666 6.78 10.22 20.32
CA GLU A 666 8.09 10.05 20.97
C GLU A 666 8.01 10.26 22.48
N LYS A 667 7.31 11.32 22.94
CA LYS A 667 7.08 11.59 24.35
C LYS A 667 6.28 10.46 25.01
N ALA A 668 5.26 9.95 24.33
CA ALA A 668 4.46 8.83 24.84
C ALA A 668 5.30 7.55 25.00
N PHE A 669 6.21 7.27 24.07
CA PHE A 669 7.19 6.19 24.17
C PHE A 669 8.11 6.36 25.39
N ALA A 670 8.57 7.59 25.67
CA ALA A 670 9.37 7.89 26.86
C ALA A 670 8.58 7.67 28.15
N ASP A 671 7.32 8.09 28.21
CA ASP A 671 6.44 7.88 29.37
C ASP A 671 6.18 6.38 29.63
N VAL A 672 5.96 5.57 28.58
CA VAL A 672 5.83 4.11 28.70
C VAL A 672 7.12 3.47 29.20
N LYS A 673 8.30 3.92 28.70
CA LYS A 673 9.62 3.47 29.17
C LYS A 673 9.81 3.73 30.66
N GLU A 674 9.35 4.88 31.16
CA GLU A 674 9.39 5.23 32.58
C GLU A 674 8.34 4.49 33.42
N GLY A 675 7.48 3.67 32.79
CA GLY A 675 6.42 2.92 33.47
C GLY A 675 5.19 3.75 33.83
N LYS A 676 5.03 4.94 33.25
CA LYS A 676 3.88 5.80 33.45
C LYS A 676 2.67 5.26 32.68
N GLY A 677 1.54 5.19 33.35
CA GLY A 677 0.30 4.66 32.78
C GLY A 677 0.28 3.13 32.62
N ILE A 678 -0.80 2.63 32.03
CA ILE A 678 -1.00 1.20 31.72
C ILE A 678 -0.96 1.01 30.21
N LYS A 679 -1.87 1.66 29.48
CA LYS A 679 -1.90 1.67 28.02
C LYS A 679 -2.05 3.10 27.53
N ILE A 680 -1.13 3.55 26.68
CA ILE A 680 -1.20 4.83 25.99
C ILE A 680 -1.51 4.53 24.53
N LEU A 681 -2.50 5.23 23.99
CA LEU A 681 -2.88 5.19 22.58
C LEU A 681 -2.37 6.43 21.85
N ILE A 682 -1.84 6.22 20.66
CA ILE A 682 -1.45 7.29 19.74
C ILE A 682 -2.56 7.41 18.69
N GLU A 683 -3.08 8.61 18.50
CA GLU A 683 -4.00 8.91 17.40
C GLU A 683 -3.26 8.84 16.06
N GLY A 684 -3.89 8.26 15.04
CA GLY A 684 -3.31 8.22 13.69
C GLY A 684 -3.14 9.62 13.11
N PRO A 685 -2.22 9.84 12.16
CA PRO A 685 -2.01 11.14 11.54
C PRO A 685 -3.32 11.72 10.96
N GLU A 686 -3.68 12.95 11.35
CA GLU A 686 -4.80 13.68 10.75
C GLU A 686 -4.40 14.16 9.33
N GLY A 687 -5.36 14.26 8.40
CA GLY A 687 -5.22 15.05 7.20
C GLY A 687 -5.26 16.53 7.59
N GLN A 688 -4.31 17.34 7.08
CA GLN A 688 -4.42 18.79 7.20
C GLN A 688 -5.44 19.31 6.22
#